data_bdbd1beb08be7822babc43783cc659d6
#
_entry.id   bdbd1beb08be7822babc43783cc659d6
#
_cell.length_a   1.000
_cell.length_b   1.000
_cell.length_c   1.000
_cell.angle_alpha   90.00
_cell.angle_beta   90.00
_cell.angle_gamma   90.00
#
_symmetry.space_group_name_H-M   'P 1'
#
loop_
_entity.id
_entity.type
_entity.pdbx_description
1 polymer ?
#
loop_
_entity_poly.entity_id
_entity_poly.type
_entity_poly.pdbx_seq_one_letter_code
_entity_poly.pdbx_strand_id
1 'polypeptide(L)'
;MTGLIKRYTALLCAVLIAVSMSGCQNIQGPGTGSTSDAGGSAQTAVEAQTGETGQGPASVTGNGGDDNGDDLHTGEGIVGVDAATWVDSDVQQFVRLVDRPRLEDDFHLAVNMDWMLETELPAGYPSFDPITERSIEVDGQIADILKNPEKETDPALIHDQELVQKYYKMWMDWDTRNELGIEPLRERLEPLMNVQTLDELTAYLSRPETAISATELLQCDVSMDWNNADYYAVYVLPVDLIFGDSMYYGMMSEDDAMSEPYYDEVIRHILVELGYSDEEATEVLKRCFAFEQDIAEYIMTTEEQSARDAVVKENNPRTMEQLEAEAGDFPIRQMLAAYGADGSDTYILTEPEWLAAMDVLYDEDYVQNLRDYLICYTAQDYATLLDRSTYDVYYEVINGISGAQGTKSDEKSAADAVNTFLPMQMGRLYADRYVTDETKKEVSDLTDEIIDAYRDMLKEESFLSEETRRSAVTKLDNLQKRIAKPDKWEDDSGLTFKGGEEGGNLLSAQDQVGAYWVERMRSRVNQKVDRDIWTSRIQQVNAFYDPSQNTITLCGGILGGSLYDTSMSREELFASVGDTVAHEISHAFDTTGAQFDEKGNLRNWWTEEDQKAFAQRADKLVAYFDNIEPFQDVNCVGSQIEGEAIADLVAMKILLRLAAREPGFDYDKFFRSFSETWKTITTIQTEYYTLSQDTHPLAYLRVNAMVQQFDEFYDTYGIRKGDGMYLAPDQRLEVW
;
A
#
# COMPACT_ATOMS: atom_id res chain seq x y z
N MET A 1 -26.93 -13.63 -12.02
CA MET A 1 -26.25 -13.30 -10.78
C MET A 1 -24.74 -13.28 -10.92
N THR A 2 -24.09 -14.30 -11.45
CA THR A 2 -22.62 -14.30 -11.70
C THR A 2 -22.06 -13.18 -12.61
N GLY A 3 -22.88 -12.55 -13.45
CA GLY A 3 -22.44 -11.46 -14.31
C GLY A 3 -22.42 -10.07 -13.66
N LEU A 4 -23.25 -9.84 -12.63
CA LEU A 4 -23.27 -8.57 -11.90
C LEU A 4 -22.12 -8.51 -10.88
N ILE A 5 -21.87 -9.60 -10.17
CA ILE A 5 -20.78 -9.71 -9.18
C ILE A 5 -19.43 -9.53 -9.89
N LYS A 6 -19.23 -10.13 -11.07
CA LYS A 6 -18.02 -9.92 -11.88
C LYS A 6 -17.86 -8.48 -12.39
N ARG A 7 -18.94 -7.75 -12.63
CA ARG A 7 -18.89 -6.33 -13.01
C ARG A 7 -18.47 -5.43 -11.85
N TYR A 8 -18.96 -5.71 -10.64
CA TYR A 8 -18.59 -4.92 -9.45
C TYR A 8 -17.17 -5.19 -8.97
N THR A 9 -16.62 -6.38 -9.15
CA THR A 9 -15.23 -6.71 -8.78
C THR A 9 -14.23 -5.97 -9.67
N ALA A 10 -14.47 -5.87 -10.96
CA ALA A 10 -13.63 -5.11 -11.88
C ALA A 10 -13.62 -3.60 -11.60
N LEU A 11 -14.69 -3.10 -11.00
CA LEU A 11 -14.99 -1.66 -10.86
C LEU A 11 -14.36 -1.00 -9.62
N LEU A 12 -14.04 -1.74 -8.58
CA LEU A 12 -13.66 -1.18 -7.27
C LEU A 12 -12.17 -0.96 -7.08
N CYS A 13 -11.35 -1.43 -7.97
CA CYS A 13 -9.99 -1.80 -7.63
C CYS A 13 -8.90 -0.78 -7.90
N ALA A 14 -9.10 0.18 -8.72
CA ALA A 14 -8.04 1.13 -9.01
C ALA A 14 -8.03 2.39 -8.13
N VAL A 15 -9.07 2.61 -7.30
CA VAL A 15 -9.23 3.86 -6.51
C VAL A 15 -8.61 3.84 -5.13
N LEU A 16 -8.47 2.67 -4.53
CA LEU A 16 -8.13 2.56 -3.11
C LEU A 16 -6.64 2.33 -2.83
N ILE A 17 -5.82 2.19 -3.86
CA ILE A 17 -4.35 2.18 -3.71
C ILE A 17 -3.85 3.47 -3.05
N ALA A 18 -4.54 4.59 -3.23
CA ALA A 18 -4.16 5.87 -2.60
C ALA A 18 -4.46 5.96 -1.09
N VAL A 19 -5.32 5.11 -0.54
CA VAL A 19 -5.75 5.20 0.86
C VAL A 19 -5.22 4.05 1.72
N SER A 20 -5.04 2.84 1.16
CA SER A 20 -4.61 1.66 1.91
C SER A 20 -3.12 1.35 1.83
N MET A 21 -2.32 2.02 0.99
CA MET A 21 -0.86 1.87 0.98
C MET A 21 -0.15 2.41 2.24
N SER A 22 -0.86 2.47 3.36
CA SER A 22 -0.30 2.81 4.66
C SER A 22 0.24 1.60 5.45
N GLY A 23 0.12 0.39 4.96
CA GLY A 23 0.60 -0.80 5.67
C GLY A 23 1.28 -1.80 4.72
N CYS A 24 2.51 -2.12 5.01
CA CYS A 24 3.24 -3.32 4.59
C CYS A 24 3.51 -3.60 3.10
N GLN A 25 3.19 -2.73 2.15
CA GLN A 25 3.72 -2.88 0.81
C GLN A 25 4.99 -2.06 0.64
N ASN A 26 6.14 -2.62 0.95
CA ASN A 26 7.42 -2.14 0.46
C ASN A 26 8.41 -3.29 0.32
N ILE A 27 8.22 -4.13 -0.67
CA ILE A 27 9.35 -4.69 -1.43
C ILE A 27 9.74 -3.69 -2.53
N GLN A 28 9.39 -2.43 -2.37
CA GLN A 28 10.00 -1.38 -3.17
C GLN A 28 11.25 -0.95 -2.44
N GLY A 29 12.39 -1.23 -3.00
CA GLY A 29 13.63 -0.57 -2.67
C GLY A 29 13.41 0.95 -2.65
N PRO A 30 14.40 1.76 -2.18
CA PRO A 30 14.27 3.20 -2.12
C PRO A 30 14.11 3.75 -3.54
N GLY A 31 12.91 3.60 -4.05
CA GLY A 31 12.52 4.11 -5.35
C GLY A 31 12.55 5.61 -5.33
N THR A 32 13.05 6.17 -6.37
CA THR A 32 12.69 7.52 -6.77
C THR A 32 11.18 7.64 -6.58
N GLY A 33 10.76 8.64 -5.81
CA GLY A 33 9.34 8.93 -5.73
C GLY A 33 8.80 9.24 -7.13
N SER A 34 8.43 8.21 -7.87
CA SER A 34 7.38 8.42 -8.84
C SER A 34 6.17 8.68 -7.98
N THR A 35 5.65 9.87 -8.08
CA THR A 35 4.43 10.32 -7.43
C THR A 35 3.24 9.71 -8.16
N SER A 36 3.18 8.38 -8.23
CA SER A 36 1.98 7.67 -8.64
C SER A 36 1.13 7.37 -7.40
N ASP A 37 0.73 8.43 -6.68
CA ASP A 37 -0.42 8.40 -5.78
C ASP A 37 -1.70 8.71 -6.56
N ALA A 38 -1.84 8.16 -7.76
CA ALA A 38 -3.00 8.32 -8.59
C ALA A 38 -3.42 6.99 -9.18
N GLY A 39 -3.65 6.02 -8.33
CA GLY A 39 -4.43 4.87 -8.71
C GLY A 39 -5.88 5.21 -8.53
N GLY A 40 -6.54 5.72 -9.53
CA GLY A 40 -7.98 5.86 -9.50
C GLY A 40 -8.63 4.94 -10.50
N SER A 41 -9.77 4.46 -10.21
CA SER A 41 -10.69 3.84 -11.16
C SER A 41 -12.12 3.95 -10.71
N ALA A 42 -12.88 3.74 -11.42
CA ALA A 42 -14.06 4.03 -12.16
C ALA A 42 -15.28 3.18 -11.82
N GLN A 43 -16.41 3.80 -11.60
CA GLN A 43 -17.72 3.15 -11.48
C GLN A 43 -18.63 3.51 -12.64
N THR A 44 -19.36 2.52 -13.15
CA THR A 44 -20.51 2.75 -14.02
C THR A 44 -21.73 3.20 -13.20
N ALA A 45 -22.25 4.37 -13.51
CA ALA A 45 -23.56 4.77 -13.05
C ALA A 45 -24.62 3.89 -13.73
N VAL A 46 -25.29 3.06 -12.97
CA VAL A 46 -26.52 2.42 -13.43
C VAL A 46 -27.64 3.46 -13.31
N GLU A 47 -28.22 3.86 -14.44
CA GLU A 47 -29.46 4.64 -14.44
C GLU A 47 -30.52 3.95 -13.58
N ALA A 48 -30.80 4.53 -12.44
CA ALA A 48 -31.95 4.14 -11.61
C ALA A 48 -33.23 4.56 -12.32
N GLN A 49 -33.90 3.60 -12.95
CA GLN A 49 -35.32 3.78 -13.25
C GLN A 49 -36.06 3.89 -11.91
N THR A 50 -36.54 5.07 -11.60
CA THR A 50 -37.41 5.34 -10.47
C THR A 50 -38.70 4.54 -10.60
N GLY A 51 -38.74 3.44 -9.86
CA GLY A 51 -39.96 2.72 -9.56
C GLY A 51 -40.21 2.83 -8.07
N GLU A 52 -41.09 3.72 -7.65
CA GLU A 52 -41.60 3.80 -6.30
C GLU A 52 -42.21 2.46 -5.88
N THR A 53 -41.57 1.75 -4.99
CA THR A 53 -42.28 0.92 -3.98
C THR A 53 -41.39 0.84 -2.76
N GLY A 54 -41.75 1.60 -1.71
CA GLY A 54 -41.12 1.52 -0.41
C GLY A 54 -41.26 0.12 0.20
N GLN A 55 -40.16 -0.56 0.32
CA GLN A 55 -39.96 -1.57 1.33
C GLN A 55 -38.60 -1.28 1.93
N GLY A 56 -38.59 -0.92 3.19
CA GLY A 56 -37.35 -0.83 3.97
C GLY A 56 -36.64 -2.16 4.01
N PRO A 57 -35.34 -2.18 4.36
CA PRO A 57 -34.55 -3.40 4.36
C PRO A 57 -35.23 -4.48 5.19
N ALA A 58 -35.26 -5.68 4.63
CA ALA A 58 -35.83 -6.85 5.33
C ALA A 58 -35.05 -7.05 6.63
N SER A 59 -35.81 -7.17 7.75
CA SER A 59 -35.21 -7.51 9.03
C SER A 59 -34.45 -8.83 8.88
N VAL A 60 -33.18 -8.82 9.13
CA VAL A 60 -32.37 -10.05 9.28
C VAL A 60 -32.85 -10.74 10.52
N THR A 61 -33.78 -11.68 10.36
CA THR A 61 -34.17 -12.60 11.45
C THR A 61 -33.12 -13.69 11.45
N GLY A 62 -32.34 -13.77 12.52
CA GLY A 62 -31.43 -14.87 12.76
C GLY A 62 -32.17 -16.20 12.64
N ASN A 63 -31.89 -16.96 11.62
CA ASN A 63 -32.34 -18.32 11.47
C ASN A 63 -31.44 -19.21 12.34
N GLY A 64 -31.98 -19.71 13.42
CA GLY A 64 -31.40 -20.84 14.11
C GLY A 64 -31.35 -22.02 13.16
N GLY A 65 -30.23 -22.22 12.47
CA GLY A 65 -29.93 -23.34 11.62
C GLY A 65 -29.46 -24.53 12.44
N ASP A 66 -29.92 -25.71 12.07
CA ASP A 66 -29.56 -27.00 12.64
C ASP A 66 -28.04 -27.27 12.59
N ASP A 67 -27.58 -27.72 13.76
CA ASP A 67 -26.25 -28.22 14.10
C ASP A 67 -25.68 -29.23 13.09
N ASN A 68 -24.86 -28.75 12.15
CA ASN A 68 -23.84 -29.55 11.41
C ASN A 68 -22.55 -28.78 11.45
N GLY A 69 -21.71 -29.13 12.44
CA GLY A 69 -20.50 -28.43 12.75
C GLY A 69 -19.45 -28.51 11.63
N ASP A 70 -19.21 -27.43 11.02
CA ASP A 70 -17.93 -27.03 10.36
C ASP A 70 -17.88 -25.51 10.06
N ASP A 71 -18.90 -24.72 10.45
CA ASP A 71 -18.85 -23.27 10.24
C ASP A 71 -17.97 -22.59 11.32
N LEU A 72 -16.90 -21.95 10.89
CA LEU A 72 -16.04 -21.13 11.74
C LEU A 72 -16.74 -19.79 12.01
N HIS A 73 -17.19 -19.58 13.24
CA HIS A 73 -17.73 -18.28 13.67
C HIS A 73 -16.60 -17.37 14.10
N THR A 74 -16.31 -16.35 13.30
CA THR A 74 -15.31 -15.30 13.60
C THR A 74 -15.95 -14.00 14.08
N GLY A 75 -17.23 -14.04 14.40
CA GLY A 75 -18.09 -12.89 14.68
C GLY A 75 -19.11 -12.70 13.55
N GLU A 76 -20.21 -11.99 13.86
CA GLU A 76 -21.27 -11.74 12.88
C GLU A 76 -21.07 -10.40 12.13
N GLY A 77 -19.87 -9.86 12.00
CA GLY A 77 -19.57 -8.61 11.28
C GLY A 77 -20.66 -8.18 10.27
N ILE A 78 -20.31 -8.01 9.03
CA ILE A 78 -21.25 -7.75 7.92
C ILE A 78 -21.68 -9.04 7.19
N VAL A 79 -21.50 -10.20 7.81
CA VAL A 79 -21.84 -11.52 7.26
C VAL A 79 -23.29 -11.56 6.80
N GLY A 80 -23.52 -12.07 5.59
CA GLY A 80 -24.83 -12.14 4.96
C GLY A 80 -25.32 -10.85 4.32
N VAL A 81 -24.51 -9.80 4.28
CA VAL A 81 -24.78 -8.59 3.49
C VAL A 81 -24.35 -8.84 2.04
N ASP A 82 -25.27 -8.61 1.10
CA ASP A 82 -24.96 -8.57 -0.33
C ASP A 82 -24.32 -7.20 -0.65
N ALA A 83 -23.01 -7.17 -0.89
CA ALA A 83 -22.27 -5.96 -1.18
C ALA A 83 -22.88 -5.15 -2.34
N ALA A 84 -23.40 -5.82 -3.38
CA ALA A 84 -24.05 -5.15 -4.51
C ALA A 84 -25.37 -4.43 -4.14
N THR A 85 -26.03 -4.88 -3.09
CA THR A 85 -27.27 -4.25 -2.58
C THR A 85 -26.98 -3.07 -1.66
N TRP A 86 -25.78 -3.04 -1.04
CA TRP A 86 -25.40 -2.06 -0.03
C TRP A 86 -24.34 -1.08 -0.54
N VAL A 87 -24.09 -1.03 -1.84
CA VAL A 87 -23.00 -0.27 -2.48
C VAL A 87 -22.88 1.19 -2.00
N ASP A 88 -23.98 1.89 -1.78
CA ASP A 88 -23.98 3.29 -1.31
C ASP A 88 -24.14 3.39 0.22
N SER A 89 -23.68 2.38 0.95
CA SER A 89 -23.86 2.27 2.41
C SER A 89 -22.52 2.26 3.12
N ASP A 90 -22.55 2.59 4.40
CA ASP A 90 -21.44 2.37 5.33
C ASP A 90 -21.74 1.20 6.29
N VAL A 91 -20.69 0.66 6.87
CA VAL A 91 -20.78 -0.43 7.87
C VAL A 91 -21.67 -0.05 9.05
N GLN A 92 -21.76 1.23 9.43
CA GLN A 92 -22.64 1.69 10.50
C GLN A 92 -24.12 1.40 10.22
N GLN A 93 -24.56 1.43 8.97
CA GLN A 93 -25.96 1.12 8.63
C GLN A 93 -26.29 -0.32 8.97
N PHE A 94 -25.35 -1.24 8.76
CA PHE A 94 -25.47 -2.63 9.20
C PHE A 94 -25.46 -2.73 10.73
N VAL A 95 -24.50 -2.09 11.41
CA VAL A 95 -24.37 -2.09 12.88
C VAL A 95 -25.65 -1.58 13.57
N ARG A 96 -26.39 -0.64 12.96
CA ARG A 96 -27.67 -0.14 13.46
C ARG A 96 -28.81 -1.17 13.39
N LEU A 97 -28.65 -2.24 12.61
CA LEU A 97 -29.69 -3.27 12.42
C LEU A 97 -29.53 -4.48 13.35
N VAL A 98 -28.39 -4.61 14.02
CA VAL A 98 -28.09 -5.72 14.90
C VAL A 98 -28.14 -5.30 16.38
N ASP A 99 -28.52 -6.25 17.25
CA ASP A 99 -28.38 -6.03 18.68
C ASP A 99 -26.94 -6.17 19.11
N ARG A 100 -26.52 -5.44 20.15
CA ARG A 100 -25.15 -5.55 20.70
C ARG A 100 -24.85 -7.00 21.08
N PRO A 101 -23.83 -7.64 20.48
CA PRO A 101 -23.45 -8.99 20.88
C PRO A 101 -22.81 -9.00 22.25
N ARG A 102 -22.75 -10.21 22.86
CA ARG A 102 -21.92 -10.42 24.05
C ARG A 102 -20.43 -10.44 23.62
N LEU A 103 -19.54 -10.16 24.58
CA LEU A 103 -18.08 -10.28 24.35
C LEU A 103 -17.67 -11.69 23.92
N GLU A 104 -18.42 -12.69 24.36
CA GLU A 104 -18.21 -14.11 24.05
C GLU A 104 -18.71 -14.51 22.66
N ASP A 105 -19.52 -13.68 22.00
CA ASP A 105 -20.10 -14.01 20.69
C ASP A 105 -19.43 -13.25 19.53
N ASP A 106 -19.16 -11.96 19.70
CA ASP A 106 -18.39 -11.13 18.77
C ASP A 106 -17.63 -10.08 19.59
N PHE A 107 -16.35 -10.31 19.77
CA PHE A 107 -15.55 -9.47 20.68
C PHE A 107 -15.34 -8.08 20.11
N HIS A 108 -14.95 -7.97 18.83
CA HIS A 108 -14.69 -6.69 18.18
C HIS A 108 -15.94 -5.79 18.19
N LEU A 109 -17.07 -6.29 17.73
CA LEU A 109 -18.29 -5.51 17.67
C LEU A 109 -18.81 -5.17 19.08
N ALA A 110 -18.73 -6.11 20.04
CA ALA A 110 -19.17 -5.87 21.42
C ALA A 110 -18.39 -4.71 22.09
N VAL A 111 -17.09 -4.61 21.84
CA VAL A 111 -16.22 -3.55 22.38
C VAL A 111 -16.48 -2.23 21.66
N ASN A 112 -16.55 -2.22 20.33
CA ASN A 112 -16.47 -1.01 19.53
C ASN A 112 -17.83 -0.43 19.09
N MET A 113 -18.93 -1.12 19.33
CA MET A 113 -20.27 -0.77 18.79
C MET A 113 -20.71 0.66 19.11
N ASP A 114 -20.48 1.16 20.34
CA ASP A 114 -20.86 2.54 20.69
C ASP A 114 -20.08 3.54 19.87
N TRP A 115 -18.76 3.35 19.76
CA TRP A 115 -17.91 4.21 18.94
C TRP A 115 -18.30 4.16 17.45
N MET A 116 -18.58 2.97 16.91
CA MET A 116 -19.01 2.81 15.51
C MET A 116 -20.33 3.53 15.23
N LEU A 117 -21.27 3.52 16.19
CA LEU A 117 -22.59 4.16 16.04
C LEU A 117 -22.56 5.69 16.20
N GLU A 118 -21.59 6.22 16.96
CA GLU A 118 -21.49 7.64 17.30
C GLU A 118 -20.51 8.41 16.39
N THR A 119 -19.60 7.68 15.71
CA THR A 119 -18.58 8.28 14.85
C THR A 119 -19.13 8.52 13.45
N GLU A 120 -18.75 9.62 12.81
CA GLU A 120 -19.08 9.92 11.41
C GLU A 120 -17.81 9.86 10.56
N LEU A 121 -17.93 9.38 9.32
CA LEU A 121 -16.84 9.42 8.35
C LEU A 121 -16.43 10.87 8.08
N PRO A 122 -15.13 11.22 8.22
CA PRO A 122 -14.67 12.56 7.89
C PRO A 122 -14.82 12.84 6.38
N ALA A 123 -15.11 14.10 6.03
CA ALA A 123 -15.25 14.49 4.63
C ALA A 123 -13.99 14.18 3.81
N GLY A 124 -14.16 13.47 2.70
CA GLY A 124 -13.09 13.03 1.81
C GLY A 124 -12.36 11.77 2.27
N TYR A 125 -12.90 11.04 3.27
CA TYR A 125 -12.35 9.77 3.74
C TYR A 125 -13.40 8.66 3.60
N PRO A 126 -13.09 7.54 2.95
CA PRO A 126 -14.02 6.41 2.82
C PRO A 126 -13.99 5.48 4.04
N SER A 127 -12.97 5.60 4.89
CA SER A 127 -12.83 4.86 6.16
C SER A 127 -12.32 5.77 7.27
N PHE A 128 -12.58 5.38 8.51
CA PHE A 128 -12.06 6.06 9.69
C PHE A 128 -11.78 5.05 10.81
N ASP A 129 -10.55 5.06 11.29
CA ASP A 129 -9.98 4.18 12.30
C ASP A 129 -8.84 4.93 13.04
N PRO A 130 -8.17 4.37 14.05
CA PRO A 130 -7.07 5.02 14.76
C PRO A 130 -5.88 5.41 13.88
N ILE A 131 -5.59 4.67 12.79
CA ILE A 131 -4.51 5.01 11.85
C ILE A 131 -4.93 6.23 11.01
N THR A 132 -6.15 6.23 10.49
CA THR A 132 -6.71 7.38 9.75
C THR A 132 -6.83 8.62 10.66
N GLU A 133 -7.31 8.45 11.92
CA GLU A 133 -7.35 9.54 12.91
C GLU A 133 -5.96 10.16 13.10
N ARG A 134 -4.94 9.32 13.28
CA ARG A 134 -3.56 9.77 13.42
C ARG A 134 -3.02 10.41 12.15
N SER A 135 -3.36 9.89 10.97
CA SER A 135 -2.97 10.47 9.68
C SER A 135 -3.55 11.88 9.51
N ILE A 136 -4.81 12.09 9.88
CA ILE A 136 -5.45 13.42 9.87
C ILE A 136 -4.74 14.39 10.84
N GLU A 137 -4.30 13.90 12.00
CA GLU A 137 -3.53 14.71 12.95
C GLU A 137 -2.15 15.09 12.35
N VAL A 138 -1.44 14.13 11.74
CA VAL A 138 -0.15 14.37 11.08
C VAL A 138 -0.31 15.36 9.93
N ASP A 139 -1.35 15.24 9.11
CA ASP A 139 -1.67 16.21 8.05
C ASP A 139 -1.87 17.62 8.62
N GLY A 140 -2.54 17.72 9.78
CA GLY A 140 -2.67 18.97 10.52
C GLY A 140 -1.31 19.51 10.99
N GLN A 141 -0.41 18.65 11.45
CA GLN A 141 0.95 19.01 11.86
C GLN A 141 1.80 19.45 10.67
N ILE A 142 1.69 18.78 9.52
CA ILE A 142 2.33 19.17 8.25
C ILE A 142 1.81 20.54 7.78
N ALA A 143 0.49 20.73 7.81
CA ALA A 143 -0.12 22.02 7.49
C ALA A 143 0.36 23.14 8.44
N ASP A 144 0.61 22.84 9.72
CA ASP A 144 1.18 23.80 10.68
C ASP A 144 2.62 24.17 10.32
N ILE A 145 3.47 23.18 9.95
CA ILE A 145 4.84 23.45 9.44
C ILE A 145 4.79 24.41 8.24
N LEU A 146 3.86 24.18 7.31
CA LEU A 146 3.72 24.99 6.10
C LEU A 146 3.20 26.40 6.36
N LYS A 147 2.23 26.56 7.29
CA LYS A 147 1.59 27.85 7.60
C LYS A 147 2.39 28.70 8.58
N ASN A 148 3.07 28.06 9.51
CA ASN A 148 3.78 28.67 10.62
C ASN A 148 5.26 28.26 10.63
N PRO A 149 6.05 28.63 9.60
CA PRO A 149 7.46 28.27 9.52
C PRO A 149 8.22 28.84 10.71
N GLU A 150 8.99 28.01 11.39
CA GLU A 150 9.84 28.43 12.49
C GLU A 150 11.10 29.12 12.00
N LYS A 151 11.74 29.87 12.87
CA LYS A 151 13.02 30.48 12.55
C LYS A 151 14.14 29.47 12.79
N GLU A 152 14.45 28.72 11.76
CA GLU A 152 15.51 27.75 11.79
C GLU A 152 16.91 28.36 11.88
N THR A 153 17.83 27.61 12.45
CA THR A 153 19.25 27.93 12.53
C THR A 153 20.14 26.88 11.91
N ASP A 154 19.65 25.66 11.79
CA ASP A 154 20.32 24.56 11.08
C ASP A 154 20.23 24.82 9.56
N PRO A 155 21.35 24.84 8.83
CA PRO A 155 21.34 25.05 7.38
C PRO A 155 20.48 24.04 6.59
N ALA A 156 20.40 22.79 7.07
CA ALA A 156 19.60 21.76 6.40
C ALA A 156 18.10 22.05 6.58
N LEU A 157 17.65 22.37 7.82
CA LEU A 157 16.26 22.75 8.08
C LEU A 157 15.85 24.04 7.36
N ILE A 158 16.77 25.02 7.25
CA ILE A 158 16.53 26.23 6.44
C ILE A 158 16.29 25.87 4.98
N HIS A 159 17.13 25.02 4.41
CA HIS A 159 17.01 24.56 3.02
C HIS A 159 15.70 23.83 2.77
N ASP A 160 15.38 22.85 3.62
CA ASP A 160 14.14 22.07 3.53
C ASP A 160 12.90 22.98 3.64
N GLN A 161 12.92 23.91 4.60
CA GLN A 161 11.83 24.87 4.78
C GLN A 161 11.64 25.77 3.54
N GLU A 162 12.72 26.19 2.90
CA GLU A 162 12.65 26.97 1.66
C GLU A 162 12.01 26.14 0.51
N LEU A 163 12.36 24.85 0.37
CA LEU A 163 11.83 23.97 -0.66
C LEU A 163 10.34 23.69 -0.45
N VAL A 164 9.93 23.27 0.77
CA VAL A 164 8.53 22.93 1.04
C VAL A 164 7.62 24.16 0.93
N GLN A 165 8.10 25.35 1.39
CA GLN A 165 7.37 26.60 1.25
C GLN A 165 7.23 27.06 -0.21
N LYS A 166 8.24 26.82 -1.01
CA LYS A 166 8.24 27.15 -2.44
C LYS A 166 7.18 26.30 -3.18
N TYR A 167 7.15 24.99 -2.95
CA TYR A 167 6.17 24.10 -3.58
C TYR A 167 4.75 24.37 -3.08
N TYR A 168 4.55 24.52 -1.77
CA TYR A 168 3.26 24.86 -1.18
C TYR A 168 2.63 26.11 -1.79
N LYS A 169 3.43 27.17 -1.98
CA LYS A 169 2.94 28.40 -2.61
C LYS A 169 2.51 28.20 -4.06
N MET A 170 3.29 27.41 -4.83
CA MET A 170 2.93 27.09 -6.21
C MET A 170 1.66 26.26 -6.28
N TRP A 171 1.50 25.30 -5.37
CA TRP A 171 0.31 24.45 -5.33
C TRP A 171 -0.95 25.24 -4.98
N MET A 172 -0.89 26.17 -4.04
CA MET A 172 -2.00 27.03 -3.60
C MET A 172 -2.31 28.18 -4.57
N ASP A 173 -1.47 28.45 -5.55
CA ASP A 173 -1.64 29.54 -6.52
C ASP A 173 -2.58 29.12 -7.67
N TRP A 174 -3.86 28.93 -7.33
CA TRP A 174 -4.89 28.54 -8.28
C TRP A 174 -5.09 29.58 -9.40
N ASP A 175 -4.80 30.86 -9.17
CA ASP A 175 -4.88 31.87 -10.21
C ASP A 175 -3.86 31.60 -11.32
N THR A 176 -2.59 31.37 -10.95
CA THR A 176 -1.55 31.01 -11.91
C THR A 176 -1.79 29.64 -12.54
N ARG A 177 -2.22 28.64 -11.78
CA ARG A 177 -2.54 27.29 -12.29
C ARG A 177 -3.66 27.38 -13.35
N ASN A 178 -4.73 28.12 -13.07
CA ASN A 178 -5.83 28.32 -14.00
C ASN A 178 -5.42 29.15 -15.24
N GLU A 179 -4.48 30.09 -15.12
CA GLU A 179 -3.96 30.83 -16.26
C GLU A 179 -3.09 29.93 -17.17
N LEU A 180 -2.32 29.02 -16.59
CA LEU A 180 -1.50 28.04 -17.32
C LEU A 180 -2.38 26.96 -17.98
N GLY A 181 -3.45 26.53 -17.29
CA GLY A 181 -4.35 25.47 -17.77
C GLY A 181 -3.59 24.19 -18.11
N ILE A 182 -3.91 23.62 -19.27
CA ILE A 182 -3.33 22.37 -19.79
C ILE A 182 -1.92 22.57 -20.42
N GLU A 183 -1.47 23.80 -20.62
CA GLU A 183 -0.29 24.11 -21.44
C GLU A 183 1.00 23.44 -20.95
N PRO A 184 1.32 23.37 -19.64
CA PRO A 184 2.51 22.66 -19.15
C PRO A 184 2.52 21.18 -19.52
N LEU A 185 1.38 20.52 -19.51
CA LEU A 185 1.23 19.12 -19.91
C LEU A 185 1.33 18.98 -21.44
N ARG A 186 0.71 19.91 -22.19
CA ARG A 186 0.81 19.95 -23.66
C ARG A 186 2.26 20.03 -24.11
N GLU A 187 3.05 20.97 -23.58
CA GLU A 187 4.47 21.13 -23.90
C GLU A 187 5.27 19.84 -23.66
N ARG A 188 4.92 19.09 -22.61
CA ARG A 188 5.53 17.80 -22.29
C ARG A 188 5.15 16.72 -23.29
N LEU A 189 3.86 16.59 -23.61
CA LEU A 189 3.33 15.54 -24.46
C LEU A 189 3.47 15.80 -25.95
N GLU A 190 3.66 17.05 -26.39
CA GLU A 190 3.76 17.40 -27.81
C GLU A 190 4.78 16.55 -28.59
N PRO A 191 6.00 16.26 -28.07
CA PRO A 191 6.94 15.38 -28.76
C PRO A 191 6.42 13.95 -28.94
N LEU A 192 5.67 13.42 -27.95
CA LEU A 192 5.07 12.09 -27.99
C LEU A 192 3.85 12.04 -28.91
N MET A 193 2.95 13.05 -28.84
CA MET A 193 1.77 13.16 -29.71
C MET A 193 2.14 13.17 -31.20
N ASN A 194 3.33 13.61 -31.55
CA ASN A 194 3.84 13.67 -32.94
C ASN A 194 4.51 12.37 -33.42
N VAL A 195 4.72 11.37 -32.55
CA VAL A 195 5.30 10.09 -32.90
C VAL A 195 4.40 9.31 -33.87
N GLN A 196 4.95 8.86 -34.97
CA GLN A 196 4.25 8.10 -36.02
C GLN A 196 4.93 6.78 -36.37
N THR A 197 6.20 6.60 -36.01
CA THR A 197 7.00 5.41 -36.36
C THR A 197 7.68 4.84 -35.12
N LEU A 198 8.05 3.58 -35.16
CA LEU A 198 8.75 2.92 -34.08
C LEU A 198 10.15 3.55 -33.82
N ASP A 199 10.84 3.98 -34.88
CA ASP A 199 12.11 4.72 -34.75
C ASP A 199 11.94 6.03 -33.97
N GLU A 200 10.85 6.77 -34.23
CA GLU A 200 10.53 8.00 -33.49
C GLU A 200 10.17 7.71 -32.03
N LEU A 201 9.43 6.61 -31.77
CA LEU A 201 9.13 6.17 -30.41
C LEU A 201 10.40 5.77 -29.66
N THR A 202 11.28 4.96 -30.30
CA THR A 202 12.59 4.61 -29.73
C THR A 202 13.42 5.85 -29.39
N ALA A 203 13.46 6.83 -30.29
CA ALA A 203 14.17 8.07 -30.06
C ALA A 203 13.55 8.89 -28.91
N TYR A 204 12.23 8.83 -28.73
CA TYR A 204 11.53 9.45 -27.60
C TYR A 204 11.90 8.76 -26.28
N LEU A 205 11.75 7.46 -26.18
CA LEU A 205 12.01 6.66 -24.98
C LEU A 205 13.48 6.65 -24.54
N SER A 206 14.41 6.94 -25.45
CA SER A 206 15.85 6.99 -25.16
C SER A 206 16.33 8.32 -24.57
N ARG A 207 15.44 9.30 -24.37
CA ARG A 207 15.81 10.60 -23.83
C ARG A 207 15.88 10.57 -22.31
N PRO A 208 16.86 11.25 -21.67
CA PRO A 208 16.91 11.35 -20.21
C PRO A 208 15.65 11.98 -19.59
N GLU A 209 14.94 12.82 -20.33
CA GLU A 209 13.71 13.47 -19.89
C GLU A 209 12.57 12.47 -19.68
N THR A 210 12.54 11.34 -20.38
CA THR A 210 11.52 10.31 -20.20
C THR A 210 11.69 9.59 -18.87
N ALA A 211 12.91 9.26 -18.50
CA ALA A 211 13.22 8.66 -17.18
C ALA A 211 12.90 9.59 -16.00
N ILE A 212 12.87 10.91 -16.24
CA ILE A 212 12.52 11.92 -15.21
C ILE A 212 11.01 12.09 -15.08
N SER A 213 10.28 11.91 -16.18
CA SER A 213 8.85 12.22 -16.27
C SER A 213 7.94 11.01 -16.10
N ALA A 214 8.48 9.85 -15.76
CA ALA A 214 7.74 8.58 -15.67
C ALA A 214 6.91 8.24 -16.95
N THR A 215 7.32 8.74 -18.11
CA THR A 215 6.66 8.49 -19.40
C THR A 215 7.40 7.37 -20.14
N GLU A 216 7.20 6.14 -19.69
CA GLU A 216 8.06 5.03 -20.11
C GLU A 216 7.29 3.71 -20.25
N LEU A 217 7.89 2.75 -20.97
CA LEU A 217 7.39 1.40 -21.18
C LEU A 217 8.09 0.35 -20.30
N LEU A 218 8.83 0.77 -19.32
CA LEU A 218 9.39 -0.06 -18.24
C LEU A 218 9.64 0.81 -17.02
N GLN A 219 9.70 0.19 -15.85
CA GLN A 219 10.17 0.84 -14.63
C GLN A 219 11.60 0.40 -14.33
N CYS A 220 12.40 1.30 -13.77
CA CYS A 220 13.78 1.04 -13.37
C CYS A 220 14.02 1.51 -11.95
N ASP A 221 14.45 0.59 -11.09
CA ASP A 221 14.88 0.91 -9.72
C ASP A 221 16.30 0.41 -9.44
N VAL A 222 16.98 1.04 -8.48
CA VAL A 222 18.30 0.63 -8.00
C VAL A 222 18.23 0.32 -6.51
N SER A 223 18.02 -0.93 -6.22
CA SER A 223 17.79 -1.46 -4.88
C SER A 223 18.82 -2.52 -4.48
N MET A 224 18.72 -3.06 -3.27
CA MET A 224 19.62 -4.12 -2.83
C MET A 224 19.50 -5.35 -3.71
N ASP A 225 20.63 -5.93 -4.09
CA ASP A 225 20.67 -7.19 -4.83
C ASP A 225 20.23 -8.34 -3.90
N TRP A 226 19.10 -8.96 -4.19
CA TRP A 226 18.59 -10.10 -3.43
C TRP A 226 19.54 -11.32 -3.43
N ASN A 227 20.52 -11.36 -4.36
CA ASN A 227 21.52 -12.40 -4.41
C ASN A 227 22.82 -12.03 -3.69
N ASN A 228 23.02 -10.72 -3.43
CA ASN A 228 24.18 -10.17 -2.74
C ASN A 228 23.86 -8.83 -2.08
N ALA A 229 23.16 -8.85 -0.96
CA ALA A 229 22.63 -7.69 -0.25
C ALA A 229 23.70 -6.68 0.26
N ASP A 230 24.99 -6.92 -0.01
CA ASP A 230 26.07 -5.95 0.25
C ASP A 230 26.21 -4.92 -0.90
N TYR A 231 25.52 -5.13 -2.06
CA TYR A 231 25.59 -4.27 -3.24
C TYR A 231 24.19 -3.94 -3.76
N TYR A 232 24.11 -2.85 -4.54
CA TYR A 232 22.91 -2.53 -5.29
C TYR A 232 22.88 -3.29 -6.62
N ALA A 233 21.68 -3.67 -7.06
CA ALA A 233 21.36 -4.14 -8.41
C ALA A 233 20.36 -3.21 -9.07
N VAL A 234 20.25 -3.28 -10.38
CA VAL A 234 19.20 -2.60 -11.16
C VAL A 234 18.03 -3.55 -11.31
N TYR A 235 16.87 -3.13 -10.87
CA TYR A 235 15.60 -3.85 -11.08
C TYR A 235 14.93 -3.32 -12.33
N VAL A 236 14.43 -4.23 -13.14
CA VAL A 236 13.65 -3.96 -14.36
C VAL A 236 12.27 -4.54 -14.15
N LEU A 237 11.28 -3.66 -14.07
CA LEU A 237 9.90 -3.99 -13.76
C LEU A 237 9.01 -3.67 -14.99
N PRO A 238 7.81 -4.29 -15.08
CA PRO A 238 6.84 -3.99 -16.13
C PRO A 238 6.30 -2.56 -16.04
N VAL A 239 5.49 -2.19 -17.01
CA VAL A 239 4.69 -0.97 -16.99
C VAL A 239 3.61 -1.06 -15.91
N ASP A 240 3.21 0.08 -15.38
CA ASP A 240 1.98 0.18 -14.58
C ASP A 240 0.74 0.09 -15.50
N LEU A 241 -0.36 -0.35 -14.93
CA LEU A 241 -1.65 -0.42 -15.59
C LEU A 241 -2.60 0.63 -14.98
N ILE A 242 -3.34 1.34 -15.82
CA ILE A 242 -4.22 2.44 -15.35
C ILE A 242 -5.30 1.93 -14.38
N PHE A 243 -5.81 0.70 -14.58
CA PHE A 243 -6.75 0.08 -13.64
C PHE A 243 -6.06 -0.75 -12.53
N GLY A 244 -4.76 -0.63 -12.37
CA GLY A 244 -3.97 -1.29 -11.33
C GLY A 244 -3.76 -2.77 -11.59
N ASP A 245 -4.56 -3.67 -10.98
CA ASP A 245 -4.35 -5.11 -11.10
C ASP A 245 -4.62 -5.65 -12.50
N SER A 246 -3.70 -6.47 -13.00
CA SER A 246 -3.77 -7.10 -14.33
C SER A 246 -5.00 -7.99 -14.52
N MET A 247 -5.56 -8.55 -13.46
CA MET A 247 -6.76 -9.40 -13.53
C MET A 247 -7.98 -8.70 -14.14
N TYR A 248 -8.09 -7.35 -14.00
CA TYR A 248 -9.25 -6.61 -14.51
C TYR A 248 -9.33 -6.64 -16.02
N TYR A 249 -8.21 -6.57 -16.69
CA TYR A 249 -8.13 -6.57 -18.15
C TYR A 249 -8.62 -7.88 -18.77
N GLY A 250 -8.52 -9.00 -18.05
CA GLY A 250 -9.11 -10.27 -18.43
C GLY A 250 -10.63 -10.35 -18.22
N MET A 251 -11.21 -9.49 -17.41
CA MET A 251 -12.64 -9.47 -17.08
C MET A 251 -13.44 -8.40 -17.83
N MET A 252 -12.77 -7.34 -18.28
CA MET A 252 -13.37 -6.14 -18.85
C MET A 252 -13.37 -6.19 -20.38
N SER A 253 -14.50 -5.86 -21.01
CA SER A 253 -14.55 -5.63 -22.44
C SER A 253 -14.15 -4.19 -22.78
N GLU A 254 -13.80 -3.92 -24.05
CA GLU A 254 -13.53 -2.55 -24.53
C GLU A 254 -14.70 -1.58 -24.22
N ASP A 255 -15.94 -2.04 -24.44
CA ASP A 255 -17.13 -1.20 -24.17
C ASP A 255 -17.30 -0.92 -22.65
N ASP A 256 -17.00 -1.91 -21.79
CA ASP A 256 -17.01 -1.72 -20.34
C ASP A 256 -15.92 -0.70 -19.94
N ALA A 257 -14.69 -0.86 -20.42
CA ALA A 257 -13.58 0.06 -20.16
C ALA A 257 -13.88 1.51 -20.61
N MET A 258 -14.47 1.67 -21.81
CA MET A 258 -14.80 3.00 -22.32
C MET A 258 -15.94 3.69 -21.55
N SER A 259 -16.69 2.95 -20.73
CA SER A 259 -17.74 3.50 -19.85
C SER A 259 -17.27 3.72 -18.42
N GLU A 260 -16.02 3.35 -18.11
CA GLU A 260 -15.44 3.59 -16.79
C GLU A 260 -15.21 5.08 -16.56
N PRO A 261 -15.74 5.70 -15.47
CA PRO A 261 -15.65 7.15 -15.27
C PRO A 261 -14.22 7.67 -15.30
N TYR A 262 -13.24 6.87 -14.90
CA TYR A 262 -11.85 7.30 -14.92
C TYR A 262 -11.35 7.53 -16.35
N TYR A 263 -11.65 6.63 -17.27
CA TYR A 263 -11.37 6.82 -18.69
C TYR A 263 -12.28 7.88 -19.29
N ASP A 264 -13.60 7.76 -19.05
CA ASP A 264 -14.61 8.59 -19.73
C ASP A 264 -14.65 10.03 -19.23
N GLU A 265 -14.39 10.27 -17.94
CA GLU A 265 -14.46 11.63 -17.38
C GLU A 265 -13.06 12.23 -17.15
N VAL A 266 -12.11 11.52 -16.53
CA VAL A 266 -10.80 12.11 -16.20
C VAL A 266 -9.89 12.19 -17.41
N ILE A 267 -9.52 11.03 -17.99
CA ILE A 267 -8.51 11.01 -19.08
C ILE A 267 -9.09 11.65 -20.33
N ARG A 268 -10.36 11.39 -20.66
CA ARG A 268 -11.05 12.06 -21.79
C ARG A 268 -11.06 13.57 -21.63
N HIS A 269 -11.39 14.10 -20.42
CA HIS A 269 -11.34 15.54 -20.15
C HIS A 269 -9.97 16.13 -20.52
N ILE A 270 -8.88 15.49 -20.05
CA ILE A 270 -7.52 15.95 -20.32
C ILE A 270 -7.20 15.87 -21.82
N LEU A 271 -7.58 14.79 -22.50
CA LEU A 271 -7.36 14.64 -23.95
C LEU A 271 -8.08 15.74 -24.75
N VAL A 272 -9.32 16.10 -24.36
CA VAL A 272 -10.07 17.18 -25.01
C VAL A 272 -9.39 18.53 -24.77
N GLU A 273 -8.91 18.81 -23.55
CA GLU A 273 -8.13 20.02 -23.25
C GLU A 273 -6.78 20.05 -24.02
N LEU A 274 -6.18 18.89 -24.30
CA LEU A 274 -5.01 18.76 -25.16
C LEU A 274 -5.35 19.02 -26.64
N GLY A 275 -6.62 19.11 -27.02
CA GLY A 275 -7.08 19.48 -28.35
C GLY A 275 -7.56 18.33 -29.22
N TYR A 276 -7.72 17.12 -28.67
CA TYR A 276 -8.40 16.02 -29.37
C TYR A 276 -9.92 16.31 -29.45
N SER A 277 -10.57 15.95 -30.55
CA SER A 277 -12.04 15.87 -30.57
C SER A 277 -12.52 14.67 -29.73
N ASP A 278 -13.80 14.65 -29.37
CA ASP A 278 -14.40 13.53 -28.62
C ASP A 278 -14.19 12.18 -29.33
N GLU A 279 -14.30 12.15 -30.65
CA GLU A 279 -14.06 10.94 -31.45
C GLU A 279 -12.58 10.52 -31.41
N GLU A 280 -11.66 11.49 -31.54
CA GLU A 280 -10.21 11.20 -31.46
C GLU A 280 -9.81 10.74 -30.06
N ALA A 281 -10.33 11.37 -29.01
CA ALA A 281 -10.09 10.95 -27.62
C ALA A 281 -10.59 9.51 -27.37
N THR A 282 -11.76 9.14 -27.91
CA THR A 282 -12.27 7.77 -27.84
C THR A 282 -11.32 6.77 -28.51
N GLU A 283 -10.78 7.10 -29.69
CA GLU A 283 -9.83 6.21 -30.37
C GLU A 283 -8.47 6.13 -29.64
N VAL A 284 -8.03 7.19 -28.98
CA VAL A 284 -6.83 7.18 -28.12
C VAL A 284 -7.05 6.24 -26.93
N LEU A 285 -8.16 6.40 -26.21
CA LEU A 285 -8.52 5.55 -25.07
C LEU A 285 -8.62 4.06 -25.44
N LYS A 286 -9.25 3.76 -26.59
CA LYS A 286 -9.34 2.37 -27.08
C LYS A 286 -7.99 1.75 -27.38
N ARG A 287 -7.07 2.49 -27.98
CA ARG A 287 -5.71 2.00 -28.25
C ARG A 287 -4.89 1.85 -26.96
N CYS A 288 -5.09 2.77 -26.01
CA CYS A 288 -4.51 2.65 -24.67
C CYS A 288 -4.98 1.36 -24.00
N PHE A 289 -6.28 1.15 -23.88
CA PHE A 289 -6.85 -0.06 -23.29
C PHE A 289 -6.42 -1.35 -24.01
N ALA A 290 -6.34 -1.33 -25.35
CA ALA A 290 -5.90 -2.49 -26.11
C ALA A 290 -4.45 -2.88 -25.78
N PHE A 291 -3.55 -1.90 -25.62
CA PHE A 291 -2.18 -2.19 -25.17
C PHE A 291 -2.17 -2.78 -23.75
N GLU A 292 -2.90 -2.16 -22.82
CA GLU A 292 -2.96 -2.65 -21.45
C GLU A 292 -3.56 -4.06 -21.38
N GLN A 293 -4.61 -4.34 -22.15
CA GLN A 293 -5.23 -5.66 -22.22
C GLN A 293 -4.26 -6.72 -22.77
N ASP A 294 -3.49 -6.36 -23.84
CA ASP A 294 -2.53 -7.27 -24.44
C ASP A 294 -1.33 -7.55 -23.53
N ILE A 295 -0.90 -6.58 -22.70
CA ILE A 295 0.26 -6.76 -21.83
C ILE A 295 -0.11 -7.31 -20.45
N ALA A 296 -1.32 -7.08 -19.96
CA ALA A 296 -1.76 -7.49 -18.63
C ALA A 296 -1.70 -9.01 -18.40
N GLU A 297 -1.87 -9.82 -19.46
CA GLU A 297 -1.73 -11.29 -19.39
C GLU A 297 -0.32 -11.74 -18.95
N TYR A 298 0.68 -10.85 -19.03
CA TYR A 298 2.08 -11.12 -18.75
C TYR A 298 2.59 -10.37 -17.50
N ILE A 299 1.69 -9.73 -16.76
CA ILE A 299 1.97 -9.03 -15.49
C ILE A 299 1.26 -9.79 -14.38
N MET A 300 1.98 -10.10 -13.31
CA MET A 300 1.43 -10.82 -12.16
C MET A 300 0.29 -10.03 -11.52
N THR A 301 -0.79 -10.74 -11.16
CA THR A 301 -1.89 -10.20 -10.37
C THR A 301 -1.44 -9.94 -8.92
N THR A 302 -2.18 -9.12 -8.18
CA THR A 302 -1.95 -8.89 -6.75
C THR A 302 -1.94 -10.20 -5.95
N GLU A 303 -2.81 -11.17 -6.29
CA GLU A 303 -2.81 -12.50 -5.68
C GLU A 303 -1.49 -13.26 -5.95
N GLU A 304 -0.99 -13.20 -7.19
CA GLU A 304 0.27 -13.85 -7.57
C GLU A 304 1.49 -13.20 -6.92
N GLN A 305 1.49 -11.86 -6.78
CA GLN A 305 2.53 -11.10 -6.08
C GLN A 305 2.53 -11.36 -4.56
N SER A 306 1.38 -11.70 -3.98
CA SER A 306 1.24 -12.06 -2.57
C SER A 306 1.55 -13.54 -2.31
N ALA A 307 1.71 -14.36 -3.36
CA ALA A 307 1.98 -15.79 -3.21
C ALA A 307 3.36 -16.05 -2.59
N ARG A 308 3.48 -17.16 -1.83
CA ARG A 308 4.73 -17.56 -1.14
C ARG A 308 5.96 -17.63 -2.04
N ASP A 309 5.81 -17.92 -3.32
CA ASP A 309 6.91 -18.05 -4.27
C ASP A 309 7.12 -16.80 -5.15
N ALA A 310 6.39 -15.73 -4.90
CA ALA A 310 6.47 -14.49 -5.67
C ALA A 310 7.89 -13.94 -5.75
N VAL A 311 8.55 -13.70 -4.62
CA VAL A 311 9.94 -13.19 -4.58
C VAL A 311 10.96 -14.10 -5.29
N VAL A 312 10.68 -15.41 -5.38
CA VAL A 312 11.53 -16.35 -6.13
C VAL A 312 11.27 -16.23 -7.63
N LYS A 313 10.01 -16.02 -8.04
CA LYS A 313 9.61 -15.79 -9.44
C LYS A 313 10.15 -14.47 -9.96
N GLU A 314 10.16 -13.43 -9.12
CA GLU A 314 10.66 -12.10 -9.44
C GLU A 314 12.19 -12.00 -9.46
N ASN A 315 12.91 -12.90 -8.79
CA ASN A 315 14.36 -12.86 -8.72
C ASN A 315 15.02 -13.52 -9.93
N ASN A 316 15.05 -12.84 -11.07
CA ASN A 316 15.65 -13.34 -12.30
C ASN A 316 16.89 -12.52 -12.68
N PRO A 317 18.09 -12.83 -12.11
CA PRO A 317 19.31 -12.09 -12.43
C PRO A 317 19.71 -12.25 -13.90
N ARG A 318 20.08 -11.16 -14.53
CA ARG A 318 20.48 -11.06 -15.95
C ARG A 318 21.73 -10.20 -16.10
N THR A 319 22.46 -10.44 -17.18
CA THR A 319 23.40 -9.46 -17.74
C THR A 319 22.66 -8.59 -18.76
N MET A 320 23.24 -7.45 -19.13
CA MET A 320 22.67 -6.60 -20.18
C MET A 320 22.50 -7.36 -21.51
N GLU A 321 23.47 -8.22 -21.88
CA GLU A 321 23.38 -9.01 -23.11
C GLU A 321 22.23 -10.03 -23.08
N GLN A 322 21.90 -10.54 -21.90
CA GLN A 322 20.75 -11.43 -21.73
C GLN A 322 19.43 -10.63 -21.82
N LEU A 323 19.36 -9.48 -21.18
CA LEU A 323 18.18 -8.60 -21.31
C LEU A 323 17.94 -8.20 -22.77
N GLU A 324 18.97 -7.76 -23.49
CA GLU A 324 18.83 -7.43 -24.91
C GLU A 324 18.40 -8.62 -25.76
N ALA A 325 18.88 -9.82 -25.45
CA ALA A 325 18.51 -11.02 -26.17
C ALA A 325 17.05 -11.45 -25.89
N GLU A 326 16.52 -11.20 -24.71
CA GLU A 326 15.13 -11.46 -24.31
C GLU A 326 14.19 -10.34 -24.79
N ALA A 327 14.66 -9.10 -24.85
CA ALA A 327 13.90 -7.93 -25.28
C ALA A 327 13.74 -7.80 -26.81
N GLY A 328 14.58 -8.50 -27.61
CA GLY A 328 14.51 -8.46 -29.06
C GLY A 328 14.61 -7.04 -29.62
N ASP A 329 13.55 -6.57 -30.28
CA ASP A 329 13.49 -5.23 -30.87
C ASP A 329 13.12 -4.14 -29.86
N PHE A 330 12.66 -4.49 -28.65
CA PHE A 330 12.35 -3.52 -27.58
C PHE A 330 13.63 -2.85 -27.07
N PRO A 331 13.71 -1.49 -27.03
CA PRO A 331 14.99 -0.77 -26.86
C PRO A 331 15.45 -0.69 -25.38
N ILE A 332 15.48 -1.82 -24.68
CA ILE A 332 15.72 -1.89 -23.23
C ILE A 332 17.02 -1.22 -22.80
N ARG A 333 18.13 -1.42 -23.55
CA ARG A 333 19.42 -0.78 -23.21
C ARG A 333 19.33 0.74 -23.30
N GLN A 334 18.66 1.27 -24.33
CA GLN A 334 18.51 2.71 -24.54
C GLN A 334 17.67 3.33 -23.43
N MET A 335 16.61 2.64 -23.00
CA MET A 335 15.77 3.10 -21.91
C MET A 335 16.53 3.06 -20.59
N LEU A 336 17.22 1.98 -20.27
CA LEU A 336 18.07 1.90 -19.06
C LEU A 336 19.22 2.92 -19.10
N ALA A 337 19.74 3.27 -20.28
CA ALA A 337 20.74 4.33 -20.42
C ALA A 337 20.16 5.73 -20.11
N ALA A 338 18.87 5.97 -20.36
CA ALA A 338 18.20 7.20 -19.94
C ALA A 338 18.24 7.40 -18.43
N TYR A 339 18.12 6.32 -17.66
CA TYR A 339 18.33 6.28 -16.21
C TYR A 339 19.80 6.31 -15.80
N GLY A 340 20.73 6.07 -16.73
CA GLY A 340 22.15 5.84 -16.43
C GLY A 340 22.41 4.51 -15.73
N ALA A 341 21.56 3.54 -15.95
CA ALA A 341 21.59 2.21 -15.36
C ALA A 341 22.13 1.12 -16.31
N ASP A 342 22.44 1.43 -17.57
CA ASP A 342 22.91 0.50 -18.60
C ASP A 342 24.31 -0.10 -18.36
N GLY A 343 25.00 0.40 -17.34
CA GLY A 343 26.33 -0.10 -16.90
C GLY A 343 26.30 -0.91 -15.61
N SER A 344 25.17 -1.45 -15.20
CA SER A 344 25.07 -2.31 -14.02
C SER A 344 25.74 -3.66 -14.25
N ASP A 345 26.37 -4.19 -13.19
CA ASP A 345 26.93 -5.54 -13.16
C ASP A 345 25.83 -6.62 -13.06
N THR A 346 24.68 -6.27 -12.44
CA THR A 346 23.54 -7.17 -12.21
C THR A 346 22.23 -6.44 -12.47
N TYR A 347 21.35 -7.06 -13.23
CA TYR A 347 19.95 -6.69 -13.43
C TYR A 347 19.06 -7.77 -12.86
N ILE A 348 18.00 -7.39 -12.16
CA ILE A 348 16.94 -8.29 -11.71
C ILE A 348 15.72 -7.99 -12.56
N LEU A 349 15.36 -8.91 -13.45
CA LEU A 349 14.14 -8.83 -14.24
C LEU A 349 13.02 -9.46 -13.43
N THR A 350 12.06 -8.66 -12.98
CA THR A 350 11.01 -9.17 -12.08
C THR A 350 10.02 -10.07 -12.83
N GLU A 351 9.68 -9.73 -14.04
CA GLU A 351 8.69 -10.47 -14.85
C GLU A 351 9.22 -10.77 -16.26
N PRO A 352 9.89 -11.92 -16.45
CA PRO A 352 10.48 -12.28 -17.76
C PRO A 352 9.44 -12.43 -18.88
N GLU A 353 8.21 -12.86 -18.55
CA GLU A 353 7.13 -13.05 -19.54
C GLU A 353 6.65 -11.70 -20.09
N TRP A 354 6.61 -10.66 -19.25
CA TRP A 354 6.33 -9.31 -19.69
C TRP A 354 7.37 -8.81 -20.71
N LEU A 355 8.67 -9.01 -20.44
CA LEU A 355 9.71 -8.55 -21.37
C LEU A 355 9.64 -9.29 -22.71
N ALA A 356 9.33 -10.59 -22.69
CA ALA A 356 9.13 -11.37 -23.91
C ALA A 356 7.87 -10.93 -24.68
N ALA A 357 6.81 -10.48 -24.00
CA ALA A 357 5.64 -9.90 -24.64
C ALA A 357 5.95 -8.54 -25.28
N MET A 358 6.78 -7.72 -24.63
CA MET A 358 7.22 -6.44 -25.19
C MET A 358 8.02 -6.59 -26.49
N ASP A 359 8.82 -7.66 -26.66
CA ASP A 359 9.46 -7.97 -27.96
C ASP A 359 8.43 -8.11 -29.10
N VAL A 360 7.27 -8.67 -28.79
CA VAL A 360 6.18 -8.87 -29.79
C VAL A 360 5.37 -7.60 -30.01
N LEU A 361 5.07 -6.86 -28.94
CA LEU A 361 4.21 -5.66 -29.00
C LEU A 361 4.97 -4.42 -29.50
N TYR A 362 6.31 -4.43 -29.44
CA TYR A 362 7.15 -3.32 -29.92
C TYR A 362 7.33 -3.41 -31.43
N ASP A 363 6.24 -3.18 -32.18
CA ASP A 363 6.15 -3.34 -33.63
C ASP A 363 5.60 -2.09 -34.32
N GLU A 364 6.00 -1.85 -35.58
CA GLU A 364 5.61 -0.69 -36.38
C GLU A 364 4.09 -0.57 -36.55
N ASP A 365 3.38 -1.71 -36.66
CA ASP A 365 1.92 -1.70 -36.79
C ASP A 365 1.21 -1.41 -35.45
N TYR A 366 1.94 -1.48 -34.33
CA TYR A 366 1.42 -1.29 -32.98
C TYR A 366 1.86 0.03 -32.30
N VAL A 367 2.69 0.83 -32.97
CA VAL A 367 3.29 2.08 -32.45
C VAL A 367 2.23 3.06 -31.87
N GLN A 368 1.05 3.11 -32.46
CA GLN A 368 0.00 4.02 -32.00
C GLN A 368 -0.59 3.60 -30.65
N ASN A 369 -0.69 2.30 -30.38
CA ASN A 369 -1.16 1.77 -29.09
C ASN A 369 -0.16 2.11 -27.99
N LEU A 370 1.12 1.87 -28.21
CA LEU A 370 2.21 2.21 -27.29
C LEU A 370 2.25 3.70 -26.99
N ARG A 371 2.16 4.54 -28.04
CA ARG A 371 2.12 6.00 -27.90
C ARG A 371 0.92 6.47 -27.09
N ASP A 372 -0.26 5.96 -27.40
CA ASP A 372 -1.51 6.42 -26.81
C ASP A 372 -1.62 5.95 -25.35
N TYR A 373 -1.10 4.76 -24.99
CA TYR A 373 -0.91 4.37 -23.61
C TYR A 373 -0.03 5.38 -22.86
N LEU A 374 1.15 5.72 -23.38
CA LEU A 374 2.05 6.69 -22.75
C LEU A 374 1.39 8.07 -22.57
N ILE A 375 0.56 8.51 -23.53
CA ILE A 375 -0.20 9.77 -23.43
C ILE A 375 -1.22 9.68 -22.29
N CYS A 376 -2.03 8.61 -22.26
CA CYS A 376 -3.08 8.43 -21.25
C CYS A 376 -2.46 8.29 -19.84
N TYR A 377 -1.43 7.48 -19.70
CA TYR A 377 -0.75 7.28 -18.42
C TYR A 377 -0.13 8.58 -17.91
N THR A 378 0.59 9.32 -18.77
CA THR A 378 1.14 10.63 -18.39
C THR A 378 0.02 11.63 -18.07
N ALA A 379 -1.07 11.65 -18.82
CA ALA A 379 -2.20 12.55 -18.56
C ALA A 379 -2.80 12.31 -17.16
N GLN A 380 -2.98 11.06 -16.79
CA GLN A 380 -3.45 10.66 -15.47
C GLN A 380 -2.50 11.13 -14.35
N ASP A 381 -1.20 10.84 -14.50
CA ASP A 381 -0.19 11.11 -13.46
C ASP A 381 -0.09 12.61 -13.11
N TYR A 382 -0.34 13.47 -14.09
CA TYR A 382 -0.29 14.92 -13.89
C TYR A 382 -1.66 15.61 -13.64
N ALA A 383 -2.77 14.88 -13.63
CA ALA A 383 -4.12 15.44 -13.51
C ALA A 383 -4.29 16.41 -12.32
N THR A 384 -3.77 16.04 -11.15
CA THR A 384 -3.91 16.83 -9.91
C THR A 384 -3.03 18.09 -9.88
N LEU A 385 -2.06 18.22 -10.79
CA LEU A 385 -1.12 19.33 -10.86
C LEU A 385 -1.54 20.42 -11.84
N LEU A 386 -2.62 20.20 -12.58
CA LEU A 386 -3.16 21.12 -13.58
C LEU A 386 -4.11 22.17 -12.95
N ASP A 387 -4.98 22.74 -13.75
CA ASP A 387 -5.95 23.73 -13.30
C ASP A 387 -7.06 23.16 -12.42
N ARG A 388 -7.90 24.06 -11.87
CA ARG A 388 -8.99 23.69 -10.98
C ARG A 388 -10.03 22.80 -11.67
N SER A 389 -10.30 23.00 -12.96
CA SER A 389 -11.29 22.19 -13.67
C SER A 389 -10.89 20.73 -13.73
N THR A 390 -9.65 20.45 -14.13
CA THR A 390 -9.11 19.10 -14.20
C THR A 390 -9.00 18.47 -12.82
N TYR A 391 -8.53 19.22 -11.82
CA TYR A 391 -8.44 18.79 -10.44
C TYR A 391 -9.80 18.38 -9.86
N ASP A 392 -10.84 19.20 -10.08
CA ASP A 392 -12.19 18.95 -9.56
C ASP A 392 -12.81 17.70 -10.23
N VAL A 393 -12.65 17.51 -11.54
CA VAL A 393 -13.09 16.30 -12.26
C VAL A 393 -12.42 15.06 -11.69
N TYR A 394 -11.09 15.12 -11.49
CA TYR A 394 -10.34 14.01 -10.91
C TYR A 394 -10.91 13.60 -9.54
N TYR A 395 -11.03 14.53 -8.61
CA TYR A 395 -11.50 14.21 -7.25
C TYR A 395 -13.00 13.89 -7.18
N GLU A 396 -13.84 14.41 -8.08
CA GLU A 396 -15.23 14.00 -8.18
C GLU A 396 -15.35 12.52 -8.53
N VAL A 397 -14.59 12.07 -9.51
CA VAL A 397 -14.53 10.65 -9.92
C VAL A 397 -13.97 9.78 -8.78
N ILE A 398 -12.82 10.14 -8.21
CA ILE A 398 -12.18 9.36 -7.14
C ILE A 398 -13.09 9.21 -5.92
N ASN A 399 -13.73 10.29 -5.46
CA ASN A 399 -14.66 10.24 -4.34
C ASN A 399 -15.91 9.41 -4.67
N GLY A 400 -16.43 9.51 -5.92
CA GLY A 400 -17.53 8.68 -6.39
C GLY A 400 -17.23 7.19 -6.29
N ILE A 401 -16.02 6.81 -6.64
CA ILE A 401 -15.56 5.42 -6.64
C ILE A 401 -15.38 4.88 -5.22
N SER A 402 -14.70 5.63 -4.35
CA SER A 402 -14.44 5.20 -2.96
C SER A 402 -15.68 5.32 -2.05
N GLY A 403 -16.74 5.97 -2.52
CA GLY A 403 -17.90 6.32 -1.71
C GLY A 403 -17.64 7.43 -0.69
N ALA A 404 -16.47 8.09 -0.76
CA ALA A 404 -16.11 9.19 0.13
C ALA A 404 -17.05 10.39 -0.09
N GLN A 405 -17.50 11.01 1.00
CA GLN A 405 -18.38 12.17 0.94
C GLN A 405 -17.61 13.46 1.07
N GLY A 406 -17.83 14.40 0.14
CA GLY A 406 -17.15 15.69 0.12
C GLY A 406 -15.68 15.60 -0.32
N THR A 407 -14.96 16.70 -0.23
CA THR A 407 -13.57 16.83 -0.63
C THR A 407 -12.72 17.37 0.52
N LYS A 408 -11.43 17.03 0.54
CA LYS A 408 -10.45 17.68 1.42
C LYS A 408 -10.39 19.19 1.11
N SER A 409 -10.06 20.01 2.10
CA SER A 409 -9.81 21.44 1.84
C SER A 409 -8.52 21.62 1.02
N ASP A 410 -8.44 22.73 0.25
CA ASP A 410 -7.22 23.06 -0.52
C ASP A 410 -5.93 23.01 0.32
N GLU A 411 -6.04 23.44 1.59
CA GLU A 411 -4.90 23.43 2.50
C GLU A 411 -4.44 22.03 2.90
N LYS A 412 -5.37 21.09 3.09
CA LYS A 412 -5.05 19.68 3.33
C LYS A 412 -4.47 19.04 2.09
N SER A 413 -5.10 19.24 0.94
CA SER A 413 -4.59 18.72 -0.34
C SER A 413 -3.20 19.29 -0.69
N ALA A 414 -2.93 20.57 -0.34
CA ALA A 414 -1.60 21.16 -0.50
C ALA A 414 -0.57 20.53 0.43
N ALA A 415 -0.97 20.21 1.67
CA ALA A 415 -0.09 19.52 2.62
C ALA A 415 0.25 18.11 2.12
N ASP A 416 -0.74 17.36 1.66
CA ASP A 416 -0.55 16.04 1.05
C ASP A 416 0.40 16.13 -0.15
N ALA A 417 0.17 17.10 -1.06
CA ALA A 417 1.00 17.29 -2.24
C ALA A 417 2.46 17.63 -1.90
N VAL A 418 2.71 18.50 -0.91
CA VAL A 418 4.07 18.80 -0.44
C VAL A 418 4.70 17.57 0.21
N ASN A 419 3.93 16.84 1.02
CA ASN A 419 4.37 15.65 1.72
C ASN A 419 4.77 14.53 0.74
N THR A 420 4.05 14.40 -0.37
CA THR A 420 4.34 13.45 -1.43
C THR A 420 5.56 13.90 -2.27
N PHE A 421 5.60 15.17 -2.64
CA PHE A 421 6.64 15.69 -3.53
C PHE A 421 8.02 15.87 -2.87
N LEU A 422 8.05 16.26 -1.59
CA LEU A 422 9.28 16.51 -0.82
C LEU A 422 9.29 15.71 0.51
N PRO A 423 9.13 14.38 0.44
CA PRO A 423 8.89 13.56 1.63
C PRO A 423 10.03 13.62 2.65
N MET A 424 11.28 13.63 2.21
CA MET A 424 12.44 13.64 3.10
C MET A 424 12.69 15.00 3.74
N GLN A 425 12.44 16.09 2.99
CA GLN A 425 12.54 17.46 3.48
C GLN A 425 11.44 17.75 4.51
N MET A 426 10.20 17.37 4.18
CA MET A 426 9.09 17.45 5.14
C MET A 426 9.34 16.56 6.35
N GLY A 427 9.84 15.34 6.16
CA GLY A 427 10.19 14.41 7.23
C GLY A 427 11.23 14.95 8.21
N ARG A 428 12.23 15.69 7.72
CA ARG A 428 13.25 16.30 8.59
C ARG A 428 12.65 17.43 9.43
N LEU A 429 11.81 18.28 8.83
CA LEU A 429 11.10 19.36 9.55
C LEU A 429 10.09 18.78 10.56
N TYR A 430 9.37 17.73 10.17
CA TYR A 430 8.44 17.03 11.05
C TYR A 430 9.15 16.39 12.24
N ALA A 431 10.26 15.69 11.99
CA ALA A 431 11.04 15.02 13.02
C ALA A 431 11.63 16.01 14.03
N ASP A 432 12.08 17.18 13.57
CA ASP A 432 12.61 18.22 14.45
C ASP A 432 11.52 18.78 15.38
N ARG A 433 10.31 18.99 14.87
CA ARG A 433 9.22 19.63 15.60
C ARG A 433 8.40 18.68 16.47
N TYR A 434 8.12 17.45 15.99
CA TYR A 434 7.12 16.55 16.58
C TYR A 434 7.67 15.22 17.11
N VAL A 435 8.91 14.84 16.77
CA VAL A 435 9.47 13.55 17.21
C VAL A 435 10.55 13.76 18.27
N THR A 436 10.23 13.47 19.53
CA THR A 436 11.16 13.66 20.65
C THR A 436 12.17 12.51 20.76
N ASP A 437 13.34 12.79 21.33
CA ASP A 437 14.33 11.75 21.63
C ASP A 437 13.84 10.80 22.75
N GLU A 438 12.94 11.28 23.63
CA GLU A 438 12.31 10.47 24.67
C GLU A 438 11.41 9.41 24.05
N THR A 439 10.51 9.80 23.13
CA THR A 439 9.66 8.87 22.36
C THR A 439 10.51 7.83 21.63
N LYS A 440 11.55 8.27 20.89
CA LYS A 440 12.47 7.35 20.19
C LYS A 440 13.08 6.34 21.15
N LYS A 441 13.51 6.79 22.32
CA LYS A 441 14.15 5.93 23.31
C LYS A 441 13.16 4.91 23.89
N GLU A 442 11.98 5.35 24.34
CA GLU A 442 10.98 4.46 24.94
C GLU A 442 10.52 3.38 23.98
N VAL A 443 10.25 3.73 22.72
CA VAL A 443 9.86 2.77 21.69
C VAL A 443 11.02 1.86 21.31
N SER A 444 12.26 2.35 21.31
CA SER A 444 13.45 1.50 21.11
C SER A 444 13.62 0.48 22.23
N ASP A 445 13.41 0.88 23.48
CA ASP A 445 13.50 0.00 24.65
C ASP A 445 12.39 -1.09 24.58
N LEU A 446 11.17 -0.72 24.20
CA LEU A 446 10.06 -1.65 23.98
C LEU A 446 10.38 -2.64 22.85
N THR A 447 10.94 -2.15 21.74
CA THR A 447 11.37 -2.99 20.61
C THR A 447 12.39 -4.03 21.05
N ASP A 448 13.38 -3.64 21.86
CA ASP A 448 14.37 -4.57 22.39
C ASP A 448 13.76 -5.65 23.29
N GLU A 449 12.78 -5.29 24.11
CA GLU A 449 12.05 -6.24 24.94
C GLU A 449 11.25 -7.25 24.12
N ILE A 450 10.59 -6.79 23.06
CA ILE A 450 9.85 -7.64 22.12
C ILE A 450 10.81 -8.58 21.39
N ILE A 451 11.95 -8.08 20.89
CA ILE A 451 13.00 -8.91 20.27
C ILE A 451 13.49 -10.00 21.22
N ASP A 452 13.67 -9.69 22.51
CA ASP A 452 14.07 -10.68 23.51
C ASP A 452 13.00 -11.77 23.71
N ALA A 453 11.72 -11.41 23.66
CA ALA A 453 10.62 -12.38 23.73
C ALA A 453 10.57 -13.29 22.49
N TYR A 454 10.80 -12.73 21.29
CA TYR A 454 10.97 -13.50 20.05
C TYR A 454 12.13 -14.47 20.14
N ARG A 455 13.28 -14.02 20.62
CA ARG A 455 14.47 -14.86 20.78
C ARG A 455 14.21 -16.04 21.71
N ASP A 456 13.46 -15.84 22.78
CA ASP A 456 13.06 -16.90 23.71
C ASP A 456 12.06 -17.87 23.05
N MET A 457 11.07 -17.36 22.32
CA MET A 457 10.13 -18.19 21.56
C MET A 457 10.87 -19.07 20.55
N LEU A 458 11.70 -18.49 19.69
CA LEU A 458 12.45 -19.22 18.66
C LEU A 458 13.34 -20.34 19.26
N LYS A 459 13.93 -20.11 20.44
CA LYS A 459 14.73 -21.14 21.14
C LYS A 459 13.87 -22.29 21.65
N GLU A 460 12.62 -22.05 21.96
CA GLU A 460 11.69 -23.03 22.53
C GLU A 460 10.90 -23.79 21.45
N GLU A 461 10.85 -23.27 20.19
CA GLU A 461 10.07 -23.90 19.13
C GLU A 461 10.48 -25.35 18.87
N SER A 462 9.53 -26.26 19.10
CA SER A 462 9.78 -27.71 19.11
C SER A 462 9.80 -28.34 17.72
N PHE A 463 9.15 -27.70 16.73
CA PHE A 463 9.11 -28.24 15.37
C PHE A 463 10.38 -27.95 14.56
N LEU A 464 11.20 -27.00 15.03
CA LEU A 464 12.45 -26.65 14.38
C LEU A 464 13.61 -27.58 14.80
N SER A 465 14.41 -27.97 13.84
CA SER A 465 15.74 -28.52 14.09
C SER A 465 16.63 -27.49 14.77
N GLU A 466 17.73 -27.97 15.40
CA GLU A 466 18.70 -27.04 16.02
C GLU A 466 19.38 -26.13 14.97
N GLU A 467 19.55 -26.62 13.75
CA GLU A 467 20.17 -25.87 12.65
C GLU A 467 19.29 -24.68 12.25
N THR A 468 18.01 -24.89 11.89
CA THR A 468 17.06 -23.85 11.51
C THR A 468 16.82 -22.89 12.68
N ARG A 469 16.65 -23.40 13.90
CA ARG A 469 16.49 -22.56 15.10
C ARG A 469 17.67 -21.60 15.30
N ARG A 470 18.91 -22.07 15.09
CA ARG A 470 20.10 -21.22 15.19
C ARG A 470 20.12 -20.15 14.11
N SER A 471 19.73 -20.48 12.88
CA SER A 471 19.63 -19.52 11.78
C SER A 471 18.57 -18.47 12.05
N ALA A 472 17.39 -18.86 12.54
CA ALA A 472 16.32 -17.93 12.92
C ALA A 472 16.77 -16.96 14.02
N VAL A 473 17.44 -17.46 15.08
CA VAL A 473 18.00 -16.59 16.13
C VAL A 473 19.09 -15.68 15.57
N THR A 474 19.92 -16.16 14.65
CA THR A 474 20.95 -15.32 14.00
C THR A 474 20.31 -14.22 13.17
N LYS A 475 19.22 -14.50 12.43
CA LYS A 475 18.49 -13.50 11.67
C LYS A 475 17.93 -12.42 12.60
N LEU A 476 17.27 -12.81 13.69
CA LEU A 476 16.76 -11.89 14.70
C LEU A 476 17.87 -11.05 15.36
N ASP A 477 19.05 -11.66 15.66
CA ASP A 477 20.18 -10.96 16.27
C ASP A 477 20.84 -9.94 15.31
N ASN A 478 20.60 -10.06 14.00
CA ASN A 478 21.06 -9.12 12.97
C ASN A 478 19.96 -8.16 12.49
N LEU A 479 18.77 -8.23 13.07
CA LEU A 479 17.67 -7.34 12.74
C LEU A 479 18.07 -5.87 12.99
N GLN A 480 17.97 -5.05 11.95
CA GLN A 480 18.18 -3.61 12.05
C GLN A 480 16.91 -2.94 12.56
N LYS A 481 17.07 -1.85 13.32
CA LYS A 481 15.94 -1.08 13.87
C LYS A 481 16.02 0.36 13.42
N ARG A 482 14.99 0.81 12.74
CA ARG A 482 14.80 2.21 12.38
C ARG A 482 13.58 2.73 13.15
N ILE A 483 13.81 3.43 14.24
CA ILE A 483 12.75 3.86 15.16
C ILE A 483 12.62 5.38 15.14
N ALA A 484 11.42 5.87 14.85
CA ALA A 484 10.96 7.23 14.93
C ALA A 484 11.64 8.22 13.96
N LYS A 485 12.94 8.37 14.01
CA LYS A 485 13.75 9.25 13.14
C LYS A 485 15.20 8.78 13.04
N PRO A 486 15.89 9.06 11.92
CA PRO A 486 17.30 8.69 11.75
C PRO A 486 18.22 9.44 12.70
N ASP A 487 19.35 8.81 13.05
CA ASP A 487 20.44 9.50 13.78
C ASP A 487 21.30 10.32 12.81
N LYS A 488 21.33 9.96 11.54
CA LYS A 488 22.07 10.63 10.47
C LYS A 488 21.16 10.79 9.24
N TRP A 489 20.99 12.03 8.84
CA TRP A 489 20.26 12.38 7.62
C TRP A 489 21.16 12.32 6.39
N GLU A 490 20.58 11.96 5.25
CA GLU A 490 21.27 12.13 3.96
C GLU A 490 21.48 13.61 3.63
N ASP A 491 22.51 13.89 2.84
CA ASP A 491 22.79 15.24 2.37
C ASP A 491 21.99 15.51 1.08
N ASP A 492 20.93 16.27 1.22
CA ASP A 492 20.05 16.72 0.14
C ASP A 492 20.26 18.19 -0.22
N SER A 493 21.38 18.80 0.22
CA SER A 493 21.67 20.21 -0.02
C SER A 493 21.79 20.58 -1.51
N GLY A 494 21.94 19.58 -2.39
CA GLY A 494 21.94 19.76 -3.85
C GLY A 494 20.55 19.79 -4.47
N LEU A 495 19.50 19.41 -3.75
CA LEU A 495 18.13 19.43 -4.26
C LEU A 495 17.64 20.87 -4.41
N THR A 496 17.15 21.22 -5.61
CA THR A 496 16.58 22.53 -5.87
C THR A 496 15.65 22.50 -7.07
N PHE A 497 14.71 23.44 -7.11
CA PHE A 497 13.84 23.68 -8.27
C PHE A 497 13.39 25.14 -8.31
N LYS A 498 12.91 25.60 -9.47
CA LYS A 498 12.40 26.96 -9.65
C LYS A 498 10.98 27.07 -9.10
N GLY A 499 10.74 28.08 -8.28
CA GLY A 499 9.40 28.47 -7.84
C GLY A 499 8.67 29.34 -8.87
N GLY A 500 7.41 29.67 -8.58
CA GLY A 500 6.58 30.51 -9.47
C GLY A 500 7.19 31.88 -9.77
N GLU A 501 7.77 32.55 -8.77
CA GLU A 501 8.47 33.83 -8.93
C GLU A 501 9.72 33.74 -9.85
N GLU A 502 10.26 32.55 -10.02
CA GLU A 502 11.42 32.23 -10.87
C GLU A 502 10.99 31.69 -12.25
N GLY A 503 9.67 31.69 -12.53
CA GLY A 503 9.09 31.19 -13.77
C GLY A 503 8.92 29.67 -13.82
N GLY A 504 8.95 28.99 -12.66
CA GLY A 504 8.62 27.57 -12.53
C GLY A 504 7.10 27.33 -12.39
N ASN A 505 6.68 26.12 -12.65
CA ASN A 505 5.34 25.60 -12.38
C ASN A 505 5.46 24.20 -11.72
N LEU A 506 4.33 23.60 -11.30
CA LEU A 506 4.35 22.31 -10.60
C LEU A 506 5.00 21.20 -11.42
N LEU A 507 4.72 21.10 -12.73
CA LEU A 507 5.31 20.10 -13.61
C LEU A 507 6.83 20.30 -13.76
N SER A 508 7.26 21.55 -14.00
CA SER A 508 8.70 21.85 -14.11
C SER A 508 9.46 21.63 -12.79
N ALA A 509 8.78 21.77 -11.65
CA ALA A 509 9.35 21.44 -10.35
C ALA A 509 9.56 19.92 -10.22
N GLN A 510 8.57 19.10 -10.64
CA GLN A 510 8.71 17.65 -10.68
C GLN A 510 9.89 17.22 -11.56
N ASP A 511 10.06 17.78 -12.76
CA ASP A 511 11.19 17.48 -13.62
C ASP A 511 12.54 17.72 -12.93
N GLN A 512 12.67 18.86 -12.24
CA GLN A 512 13.92 19.23 -11.58
C GLN A 512 14.23 18.34 -10.37
N VAL A 513 13.21 17.98 -9.61
CA VAL A 513 13.33 17.05 -8.47
C VAL A 513 13.55 15.63 -8.98
N GLY A 514 12.81 15.18 -10.00
CA GLY A 514 13.01 13.89 -10.66
C GLY A 514 14.44 13.74 -11.20
N ALA A 515 14.97 14.75 -11.86
CA ALA A 515 16.37 14.75 -12.32
C ALA A 515 17.39 14.56 -11.18
N TYR A 516 17.14 15.19 -10.03
CA TYR A 516 17.97 14.99 -8.84
C TYR A 516 17.93 13.54 -8.35
N TRP A 517 16.75 12.94 -8.27
CA TRP A 517 16.59 11.56 -7.81
C TRP A 517 17.16 10.54 -8.81
N VAL A 518 16.97 10.73 -10.13
CA VAL A 518 17.57 9.88 -11.16
C VAL A 518 19.11 9.93 -11.06
N GLU A 519 19.72 11.10 -10.86
CA GLU A 519 21.16 11.19 -10.65
C GLU A 519 21.62 10.49 -9.36
N ARG A 520 20.80 10.57 -8.30
CA ARG A 520 21.08 9.88 -7.04
C ARG A 520 20.97 8.36 -7.19
N MET A 521 19.96 7.87 -7.86
CA MET A 521 19.80 6.47 -8.23
C MET A 521 21.00 5.99 -9.05
N ARG A 522 21.36 6.72 -10.10
CA ARG A 522 22.55 6.46 -10.94
C ARG A 522 23.82 6.32 -10.11
N SER A 523 24.00 7.17 -9.11
CA SER A 523 25.19 7.14 -8.24
C SER A 523 25.29 5.87 -7.38
N ARG A 524 24.22 5.13 -7.21
CA ARG A 524 24.16 3.85 -6.46
C ARG A 524 24.53 2.65 -7.33
N VAL A 525 24.41 2.72 -8.64
CA VAL A 525 24.70 1.60 -9.56
C VAL A 525 26.10 1.04 -9.28
N ASN A 526 26.17 -0.28 -9.04
CA ASN A 526 27.40 -1.02 -8.68
C ASN A 526 28.07 -0.60 -7.36
N GLN A 527 27.41 0.21 -6.54
CA GLN A 527 27.97 0.62 -5.25
C GLN A 527 27.59 -0.37 -4.15
N LYS A 528 28.34 -0.31 -3.05
CA LYS A 528 27.98 -0.99 -1.82
C LYS A 528 26.80 -0.30 -1.17
N VAL A 529 25.92 -1.09 -0.59
CA VAL A 529 24.76 -0.58 0.16
C VAL A 529 25.24 0.18 1.40
N ASP A 530 24.75 1.39 1.59
CA ASP A 530 24.83 2.14 2.86
C ASP A 530 23.57 1.84 3.67
N ARG A 531 23.68 0.97 4.67
CA ARG A 531 22.56 0.54 5.52
C ARG A 531 22.13 1.59 6.55
N ASP A 532 22.89 2.67 6.71
CA ASP A 532 22.54 3.79 7.61
C ASP A 532 21.53 4.75 6.97
N ILE A 533 21.27 4.62 5.67
CA ILE A 533 20.32 5.46 4.94
C ILE A 533 18.90 5.07 5.30
N TRP A 534 18.09 6.06 5.68
CA TRP A 534 16.65 5.95 5.76
C TRP A 534 16.02 6.39 4.46
N THR A 535 15.14 5.55 3.93
CA THR A 535 14.43 5.80 2.68
C THR A 535 12.95 6.11 2.92
N SER A 536 12.49 5.88 4.14
CA SER A 536 11.08 6.02 4.51
C SER A 536 10.73 7.44 4.93
N ARG A 537 9.50 7.84 4.66
CA ARG A 537 8.92 9.12 5.10
C ARG A 537 8.73 9.10 6.62
N ILE A 538 9.46 9.94 7.35
CA ILE A 538 9.42 9.97 8.84
C ILE A 538 8.03 10.30 9.36
N GLN A 539 7.31 11.18 8.69
CA GLN A 539 5.96 11.63 9.02
C GLN A 539 4.85 10.65 8.63
N GLN A 540 5.16 9.57 7.96
CA GLN A 540 4.17 8.55 7.62
C GLN A 540 3.63 7.88 8.88
N VAL A 541 2.32 7.67 8.93
CA VAL A 541 1.66 6.88 9.98
C VAL A 541 1.73 5.43 9.58
N ASN A 542 2.92 4.85 9.71
CA ASN A 542 3.20 3.50 9.25
C ASN A 542 4.38 2.87 9.98
N ALA A 543 4.44 1.53 9.93
CA ALA A 543 5.58 0.69 10.26
C ALA A 543 5.70 -0.40 9.18
N PHE A 544 6.88 -0.97 8.98
CA PHE A 544 7.10 -2.06 8.03
C PHE A 544 8.41 -2.80 8.29
N TYR A 545 8.46 -4.05 7.83
CA TYR A 545 9.67 -4.85 7.75
C TYR A 545 10.17 -4.94 6.30
N ASP A 546 11.46 -4.69 6.09
CA ASP A 546 12.12 -4.87 4.80
C ASP A 546 12.99 -6.13 4.83
N PRO A 547 12.60 -7.21 4.14
CA PRO A 547 13.32 -8.48 4.15
C PRO A 547 14.69 -8.37 3.48
N SER A 548 14.86 -7.51 2.46
CA SER A 548 16.12 -7.32 1.75
C SER A 548 17.18 -6.62 2.60
N GLN A 549 16.75 -5.87 3.61
CA GLN A 549 17.59 -5.19 4.57
C GLN A 549 17.65 -5.90 5.93
N ASN A 550 16.75 -6.84 6.20
CA ASN A 550 16.47 -7.40 7.51
C ASN A 550 16.27 -6.28 8.54
N THR A 551 15.36 -5.37 8.25
CA THR A 551 15.15 -4.12 8.99
C THR A 551 13.68 -3.89 9.30
N ILE A 552 13.36 -3.56 10.57
CA ILE A 552 12.07 -2.97 10.91
C ILE A 552 12.18 -1.45 10.91
N THR A 553 11.15 -0.78 10.44
CA THR A 553 11.03 0.67 10.46
C THR A 553 9.71 1.06 11.10
N LEU A 554 9.77 1.86 12.17
CA LEU A 554 8.62 2.55 12.74
C LEU A 554 8.79 4.03 12.44
N CYS A 555 7.94 4.57 11.59
CA CYS A 555 7.97 5.98 11.23
C CYS A 555 7.53 6.87 12.41
N GLY A 556 8.06 8.09 12.49
CA GLY A 556 7.71 9.02 13.56
C GLY A 556 6.23 9.41 13.57
N GLY A 557 5.58 9.36 12.41
CA GLY A 557 4.16 9.68 12.26
C GLY A 557 3.24 8.76 13.07
N ILE A 558 3.53 7.46 13.14
CA ILE A 558 2.68 6.51 13.89
C ILE A 558 2.78 6.72 15.42
N LEU A 559 3.85 7.37 15.89
CA LEU A 559 4.14 7.52 17.31
C LEU A 559 3.41 8.75 17.90
N GLY A 560 2.09 8.67 18.00
CA GLY A 560 1.26 9.72 18.58
C GLY A 560 -0.23 9.39 18.56
N GLY A 561 -1.06 10.33 18.98
CA GLY A 561 -2.51 10.20 19.03
C GLY A 561 -2.99 9.04 19.89
N SER A 562 -3.97 8.30 19.42
CA SER A 562 -4.50 7.10 20.09
C SER A 562 -3.60 5.87 19.97
N LEU A 563 -2.58 5.91 19.08
CA LEU A 563 -1.65 4.79 18.86
C LEU A 563 -0.48 4.78 19.83
N TYR A 564 -0.04 5.93 20.31
CA TYR A 564 1.06 6.04 21.25
C TYR A 564 0.98 7.34 22.08
N ASP A 565 1.07 7.21 23.38
CA ASP A 565 1.28 8.32 24.33
C ASP A 565 2.13 7.84 25.52
N THR A 566 3.00 8.71 26.02
CA THR A 566 3.91 8.39 27.16
C THR A 566 3.17 8.09 28.46
N SER A 567 1.87 8.41 28.56
CA SER A 567 1.03 8.12 29.73
C SER A 567 0.30 6.77 29.64
N MET A 568 0.41 6.06 28.52
CA MET A 568 -0.22 4.74 28.34
C MET A 568 0.24 3.76 29.42
N SER A 569 -0.72 2.97 29.94
CA SER A 569 -0.38 1.82 30.77
C SER A 569 0.32 0.75 29.96
N ARG A 570 0.88 -0.24 30.61
CA ARG A 570 1.58 -1.34 29.94
C ARG A 570 0.64 -2.13 29.03
N GLU A 571 -0.61 -2.33 29.44
CA GLU A 571 -1.63 -3.00 28.67
C GLU A 571 -1.99 -2.26 27.38
N GLU A 572 -2.20 -0.94 27.48
CA GLU A 572 -2.47 -0.06 26.32
C GLU A 572 -1.27 0.01 25.38
N LEU A 573 -0.05 0.14 25.94
CA LEU A 573 1.17 0.18 25.14
C LEU A 573 1.41 -1.13 24.38
N PHE A 574 1.12 -2.28 25.00
CA PHE A 574 1.22 -3.58 24.31
C PHE A 574 0.16 -3.72 23.23
N ALA A 575 -1.06 -3.27 23.50
CA ALA A 575 -2.20 -3.40 22.60
C ALA A 575 -2.15 -2.48 21.35
N SER A 576 -1.24 -1.50 21.33
CA SER A 576 -1.10 -0.52 20.24
C SER A 576 0.30 -0.59 19.62
N VAL A 577 1.23 0.32 19.96
CA VAL A 577 2.57 0.33 19.35
C VAL A 577 3.35 -0.96 19.62
N GLY A 578 3.10 -1.65 20.73
CA GLY A 578 3.68 -2.96 21.02
C GLY A 578 3.24 -4.03 20.02
N ASP A 579 1.95 -4.04 19.67
CA ASP A 579 1.39 -4.91 18.64
C ASP A 579 2.02 -4.61 17.28
N THR A 580 2.07 -3.33 16.89
CA THR A 580 2.75 -2.92 15.66
C THR A 580 4.20 -3.41 15.61
N VAL A 581 5.00 -3.20 16.65
CA VAL A 581 6.40 -3.66 16.70
C VAL A 581 6.50 -5.18 16.60
N ALA A 582 5.63 -5.91 17.31
CA ALA A 582 5.63 -7.36 17.29
C ALA A 582 5.21 -7.89 15.92
N HIS A 583 4.23 -7.26 15.29
CA HIS A 583 3.78 -7.56 13.92
C HIS A 583 4.94 -7.40 12.93
N GLU A 584 5.63 -6.27 12.92
CA GLU A 584 6.74 -6.02 12.00
C GLU A 584 7.92 -6.99 12.19
N ILE A 585 8.22 -7.37 13.43
CA ILE A 585 9.24 -8.39 13.68
C ILE A 585 8.80 -9.76 13.17
N SER A 586 7.49 -10.06 13.21
CA SER A 586 6.94 -11.32 12.68
C SER A 586 7.20 -11.49 11.20
N HIS A 587 7.18 -10.42 10.44
CA HIS A 587 7.47 -10.47 9.00
C HIS A 587 8.88 -10.97 8.67
N ALA A 588 9.82 -10.93 9.60
CA ALA A 588 11.11 -11.61 9.41
C ALA A 588 10.97 -13.15 9.29
N PHE A 589 9.83 -13.69 9.72
CA PHE A 589 9.55 -15.11 9.86
C PHE A 589 8.22 -15.56 9.25
N ASP A 590 7.52 -14.69 8.49
CA ASP A 590 6.37 -15.05 7.66
C ASP A 590 6.79 -15.84 6.42
N THR A 591 5.87 -16.15 5.52
CA THR A 591 6.13 -16.95 4.33
C THR A 591 7.03 -16.26 3.29
N THR A 592 7.11 -14.93 3.30
CA THR A 592 7.99 -14.14 2.44
C THR A 592 9.33 -13.85 3.12
N GLY A 593 9.31 -13.22 4.31
CA GLY A 593 10.53 -12.85 5.00
C GLY A 593 11.40 -14.03 5.40
N ALA A 594 10.80 -15.18 5.69
CA ALA A 594 11.52 -16.41 5.99
C ALA A 594 12.40 -16.94 4.84
N GLN A 595 12.26 -16.42 3.64
CA GLN A 595 13.09 -16.78 2.48
C GLN A 595 14.40 -15.98 2.43
N PHE A 596 14.50 -14.88 3.17
CA PHE A 596 15.70 -14.05 3.26
C PHE A 596 16.56 -14.41 4.47
N ASP A 597 17.87 -14.42 4.28
CA ASP A 597 18.83 -14.70 5.36
C ASP A 597 19.06 -13.48 6.28
N GLU A 598 19.96 -13.62 7.25
CA GLU A 598 20.28 -12.60 8.24
C GLU A 598 20.87 -11.29 7.65
N LYS A 599 21.21 -11.28 6.37
CA LYS A 599 21.76 -10.13 5.65
C LYS A 599 20.78 -9.53 4.65
N GLY A 600 19.66 -10.21 4.37
CA GLY A 600 18.71 -9.84 3.34
C GLY A 600 18.97 -10.47 1.98
N ASN A 601 19.80 -11.53 1.90
CA ASN A 601 19.89 -12.30 0.67
C ASN A 601 18.73 -13.28 0.57
N LEU A 602 18.13 -13.39 -0.60
CA LEU A 602 17.12 -14.41 -0.93
C LEU A 602 17.82 -15.78 -0.99
N ARG A 603 17.84 -16.46 0.11
CA ARG A 603 18.56 -17.73 0.28
C ARG A 603 17.87 -18.63 1.28
N ASN A 604 17.58 -19.87 0.90
CA ASN A 604 17.05 -20.87 1.82
C ASN A 604 18.07 -21.17 2.94
N TRP A 605 17.66 -20.92 4.19
CA TRP A 605 18.41 -21.20 5.42
C TRP A 605 17.74 -22.27 6.29
N TRP A 606 16.64 -22.85 5.79
CA TRP A 606 15.87 -23.89 6.45
C TRP A 606 16.38 -25.27 6.11
N THR A 607 16.18 -26.26 7.01
CA THR A 607 16.19 -27.65 6.59
C THR A 607 14.90 -27.94 5.80
N GLU A 608 14.95 -28.91 4.89
CA GLU A 608 13.78 -29.32 4.08
C GLU A 608 12.60 -29.76 4.96
N GLU A 609 12.89 -30.47 6.08
CA GLU A 609 11.88 -30.96 7.00
C GLU A 609 11.20 -29.81 7.76
N ASP A 610 11.95 -28.82 8.22
CA ASP A 610 11.44 -27.67 8.96
C ASP A 610 10.62 -26.74 8.04
N GLN A 611 11.11 -26.48 6.83
CA GLN A 611 10.39 -25.70 5.83
C GLN A 611 9.03 -26.32 5.51
N LYS A 612 9.01 -27.64 5.34
CA LYS A 612 7.74 -28.36 5.12
C LYS A 612 6.80 -28.30 6.31
N ALA A 613 7.35 -28.40 7.53
CA ALA A 613 6.54 -28.31 8.75
C ALA A 613 5.93 -26.89 8.92
N PHE A 614 6.70 -25.85 8.60
CA PHE A 614 6.23 -24.48 8.58
C PHE A 614 5.11 -24.28 7.53
N ALA A 615 5.35 -24.72 6.28
CA ALA A 615 4.34 -24.62 5.21
C ALA A 615 3.02 -25.32 5.59
N GLN A 616 3.06 -26.50 6.23
CA GLN A 616 1.86 -27.19 6.67
C GLN A 616 1.07 -26.45 7.77
N ARG A 617 1.74 -25.64 8.58
CA ARG A 617 1.12 -24.78 9.60
C ARG A 617 0.49 -23.55 8.94
N ALA A 618 1.18 -22.94 7.99
CA ALA A 618 0.69 -21.84 7.19
C ALA A 618 -0.51 -22.26 6.32
N ASP A 619 -0.51 -23.48 5.72
CA ASP A 619 -1.65 -24.05 5.00
C ASP A 619 -2.94 -24.16 5.85
N LYS A 620 -2.81 -24.39 7.16
CA LYS A 620 -3.97 -24.42 8.06
C LYS A 620 -4.54 -23.03 8.29
N LEU A 621 -3.67 -22.02 8.36
CA LEU A 621 -4.10 -20.62 8.48
C LEU A 621 -4.82 -20.17 7.22
N VAL A 622 -4.26 -20.47 6.04
CA VAL A 622 -4.93 -20.22 4.76
C VAL A 622 -6.32 -20.85 4.73
N ALA A 623 -6.40 -22.16 5.02
CA ALA A 623 -7.67 -22.88 5.02
C ALA A 623 -8.67 -22.36 6.10
N TYR A 624 -8.19 -21.81 7.20
CA TYR A 624 -9.03 -21.18 8.21
C TYR A 624 -9.69 -19.92 7.63
N PHE A 625 -8.94 -19.03 6.99
CA PHE A 625 -9.49 -17.81 6.40
C PHE A 625 -10.35 -18.08 5.17
N ASP A 626 -10.01 -19.04 4.32
CA ASP A 626 -10.82 -19.44 3.16
C ASP A 626 -12.26 -19.88 3.54
N ASN A 627 -12.48 -20.28 4.79
CA ASN A 627 -13.80 -20.65 5.31
C ASN A 627 -14.58 -19.50 5.97
N ILE A 628 -14.01 -18.28 5.97
CA ILE A 628 -14.69 -17.09 6.47
C ILE A 628 -15.36 -16.36 5.32
N GLU A 629 -16.65 -16.07 5.47
CA GLU A 629 -17.51 -15.39 4.48
C GLU A 629 -17.91 -14.00 4.99
N PRO A 630 -17.10 -12.94 4.77
CA PRO A 630 -17.41 -11.58 5.23
C PRO A 630 -18.65 -10.98 4.57
N PHE A 631 -18.87 -11.24 3.29
CA PHE A 631 -20.05 -10.84 2.54
C PHE A 631 -20.77 -12.07 2.00
N GLN A 632 -22.06 -11.93 1.70
CA GLN A 632 -22.86 -13.02 1.16
C GLN A 632 -22.22 -13.58 -0.14
N ASP A 633 -21.93 -14.88 -0.12
CA ASP A 633 -21.29 -15.61 -1.24
C ASP A 633 -19.86 -15.11 -1.59
N VAL A 634 -19.17 -14.41 -0.67
CA VAL A 634 -17.78 -13.93 -0.86
C VAL A 634 -16.92 -14.29 0.35
N ASN A 635 -15.99 -15.18 0.15
CA ASN A 635 -15.05 -15.63 1.18
C ASN A 635 -13.75 -14.79 1.15
N CYS A 636 -13.02 -14.81 2.26
CA CYS A 636 -11.63 -14.38 2.27
C CYS A 636 -10.79 -15.23 1.31
N VAL A 637 -9.74 -14.65 0.78
CA VAL A 637 -8.69 -15.37 0.03
C VAL A 637 -7.50 -15.55 0.98
N GLY A 638 -7.46 -16.70 1.65
CA GLY A 638 -6.47 -16.95 2.70
C GLY A 638 -5.02 -16.89 2.21
N SER A 639 -4.77 -17.23 0.95
CA SER A 639 -3.42 -17.11 0.33
C SER A 639 -2.97 -15.66 0.14
N GLN A 640 -3.90 -14.75 -0.13
CA GLN A 640 -3.62 -13.32 -0.30
C GLN A 640 -3.21 -12.65 1.02
N ILE A 641 -3.87 -13.03 2.12
CA ILE A 641 -3.65 -12.41 3.44
C ILE A 641 -2.74 -13.23 4.36
N GLU A 642 -2.07 -14.27 3.83
CA GLU A 642 -1.32 -15.24 4.63
C GLU A 642 -0.20 -14.60 5.45
N GLY A 643 0.65 -13.78 4.83
CA GLY A 643 1.79 -13.14 5.50
C GLY A 643 1.34 -12.27 6.67
N GLU A 644 0.35 -11.43 6.44
CA GLU A 644 -0.23 -10.52 7.42
C GLU A 644 -0.93 -11.25 8.57
N ALA A 645 -1.71 -12.28 8.24
CA ALA A 645 -2.39 -13.08 9.26
C ALA A 645 -1.41 -13.90 10.12
N ILE A 646 -0.27 -14.35 9.56
CA ILE A 646 0.83 -14.95 10.34
C ILE A 646 1.44 -13.91 11.27
N ALA A 647 1.71 -12.71 10.76
CA ALA A 647 2.31 -11.64 11.54
C ALA A 647 1.42 -11.24 12.74
N ASP A 648 0.12 -11.05 12.51
CA ASP A 648 -0.87 -10.78 13.57
C ASP A 648 -0.91 -11.89 14.64
N LEU A 649 -0.97 -13.14 14.20
CA LEU A 649 -1.05 -14.30 15.12
C LEU A 649 0.18 -14.39 16.00
N VAL A 650 1.36 -14.20 15.43
CA VAL A 650 2.64 -14.30 16.15
C VAL A 650 2.85 -13.09 17.05
N ALA A 651 2.45 -11.88 16.60
CA ALA A 651 2.49 -10.68 17.43
C ALA A 651 1.67 -10.87 18.72
N MET A 652 0.43 -11.34 18.62
CA MET A 652 -0.42 -11.64 19.78
C MET A 652 0.24 -12.67 20.71
N LYS A 653 0.83 -13.76 20.16
CA LYS A 653 1.56 -14.76 20.94
C LYS A 653 2.72 -14.14 21.74
N ILE A 654 3.50 -13.25 21.13
CA ILE A 654 4.64 -12.58 21.76
C ILE A 654 4.16 -11.63 22.87
N LEU A 655 3.13 -10.84 22.61
CA LEU A 655 2.59 -9.91 23.59
C LEU A 655 2.03 -10.63 24.82
N LEU A 656 1.30 -11.74 24.62
CA LEU A 656 0.81 -12.57 25.73
C LEU A 656 1.97 -13.22 26.53
N ARG A 657 3.07 -13.60 25.88
CA ARG A 657 4.27 -14.08 26.57
C ARG A 657 4.91 -12.98 27.43
N LEU A 658 4.92 -11.74 26.98
CA LEU A 658 5.39 -10.58 27.75
C LEU A 658 4.42 -10.28 28.89
N ALA A 659 3.12 -10.26 28.65
CA ALA A 659 2.05 -10.06 29.63
C ALA A 659 2.16 -11.07 30.80
N ALA A 660 2.45 -12.34 30.49
CA ALA A 660 2.64 -13.38 31.52
C ALA A 660 3.85 -13.13 32.43
N ARG A 661 4.81 -12.28 32.04
CA ARG A 661 5.97 -11.89 32.88
C ARG A 661 5.67 -10.68 33.78
N GLU A 662 4.54 -9.96 33.53
CA GLU A 662 4.16 -8.75 34.25
C GLU A 662 3.24 -9.08 35.43
N PRO A 663 3.68 -8.87 36.68
CA PRO A 663 2.83 -9.14 37.83
C PRO A 663 1.60 -8.23 37.89
N GLY A 664 0.41 -8.84 37.80
CA GLY A 664 -0.86 -8.10 37.90
C GLY A 664 -1.30 -7.46 36.60
N PHE A 665 -0.79 -7.93 35.46
CA PHE A 665 -1.24 -7.52 34.13
C PHE A 665 -2.77 -7.73 33.97
N ASP A 666 -3.45 -6.71 33.47
CA ASP A 666 -4.90 -6.71 33.27
C ASP A 666 -5.24 -7.15 31.84
N TYR A 667 -5.52 -8.46 31.67
CA TYR A 667 -5.86 -9.03 30.35
C TYR A 667 -7.17 -8.46 29.79
N ASP A 668 -8.20 -8.12 30.61
CA ASP A 668 -9.41 -7.48 30.09
C ASP A 668 -9.09 -6.11 29.50
N LYS A 669 -8.26 -5.31 30.20
CA LYS A 669 -7.80 -4.03 29.66
C LYS A 669 -7.01 -4.21 28.38
N PHE A 670 -6.07 -5.15 28.34
CA PHE A 670 -5.26 -5.43 27.15
C PHE A 670 -6.10 -5.80 25.94
N PHE A 671 -6.97 -6.81 26.05
CA PHE A 671 -7.79 -7.25 24.91
C PHE A 671 -8.76 -6.19 24.42
N ARG A 672 -9.35 -5.40 25.34
CA ARG A 672 -10.22 -4.27 24.94
C ARG A 672 -9.42 -3.20 24.20
N SER A 673 -8.28 -2.79 24.73
CA SER A 673 -7.41 -1.80 24.06
C SER A 673 -6.93 -2.31 22.70
N PHE A 674 -6.63 -3.62 22.58
CA PHE A 674 -6.29 -4.24 21.31
C PHE A 674 -7.46 -4.16 20.31
N SER A 675 -8.68 -4.48 20.74
CA SER A 675 -9.87 -4.32 19.89
C SER A 675 -10.15 -2.86 19.51
N GLU A 676 -9.89 -1.91 20.42
CA GLU A 676 -10.02 -0.47 20.16
C GLU A 676 -8.96 0.06 19.18
N THR A 677 -7.78 -0.55 19.10
CA THR A 677 -6.74 -0.21 18.10
C THR A 677 -7.19 -0.56 16.68
N TRP A 678 -8.03 -1.58 16.52
CA TRP A 678 -8.57 -2.04 15.25
C TRP A 678 -10.04 -1.64 15.01
N LYS A 679 -10.59 -0.70 15.79
CA LYS A 679 -11.95 -0.19 15.52
C LYS A 679 -11.98 0.56 14.21
N THR A 680 -13.02 0.34 13.41
CA THR A 680 -13.17 1.02 12.12
C THR A 680 -14.63 1.25 11.76
N ILE A 681 -14.88 2.33 11.02
CA ILE A 681 -16.07 2.55 10.22
C ILE A 681 -15.61 2.81 8.78
N THR A 682 -16.31 2.25 7.82
CA THR A 682 -15.90 2.31 6.41
C THR A 682 -17.10 2.22 5.49
N THR A 683 -16.96 2.67 4.25
CA THR A 683 -17.96 2.42 3.20
C THR A 683 -17.94 0.92 2.84
N ILE A 684 -19.07 0.40 2.38
CA ILE A 684 -19.13 -1.00 1.93
C ILE A 684 -18.22 -1.24 0.72
N GLN A 685 -18.06 -0.24 -0.14
CA GLN A 685 -17.12 -0.30 -1.26
C GLN A 685 -15.69 -0.54 -0.79
N THR A 686 -15.24 0.25 0.18
CA THR A 686 -13.88 0.14 0.74
C THR A 686 -13.68 -1.18 1.47
N GLU A 687 -14.65 -1.62 2.28
CA GLU A 687 -14.58 -2.92 2.98
C GLU A 687 -14.49 -4.09 1.99
N TYR A 688 -15.27 -4.05 0.91
CA TYR A 688 -15.24 -5.06 -0.14
C TYR A 688 -13.91 -5.03 -0.92
N TYR A 689 -13.38 -3.84 -1.18
CA TYR A 689 -12.06 -3.68 -1.78
C TYR A 689 -10.98 -4.29 -0.91
N THR A 690 -10.90 -3.92 0.37
CA THR A 690 -9.94 -4.49 1.31
C THR A 690 -9.99 -6.03 1.28
N LEU A 691 -11.19 -6.60 1.31
CA LEU A 691 -11.36 -8.06 1.22
C LEU A 691 -10.79 -8.66 -0.08
N SER A 692 -10.90 -7.96 -1.20
CA SER A 692 -10.58 -8.51 -2.52
C SER A 692 -9.18 -8.19 -3.02
N GLN A 693 -8.52 -7.16 -2.49
CA GLN A 693 -7.26 -6.63 -3.03
C GLN A 693 -6.18 -6.35 -2.00
N ASP A 694 -6.53 -6.18 -0.72
CA ASP A 694 -5.55 -5.89 0.32
C ASP A 694 -4.93 -7.20 0.83
N THR A 695 -3.67 -7.16 1.19
CA THR A 695 -2.96 -8.28 1.83
C THR A 695 -3.28 -8.43 3.30
N HIS A 696 -3.99 -7.45 3.90
CA HIS A 696 -4.39 -7.49 5.30
C HIS A 696 -5.78 -8.12 5.47
N PRO A 697 -6.01 -8.89 6.55
CA PRO A 697 -7.36 -9.25 6.94
C PRO A 697 -8.19 -8.02 7.30
N LEU A 698 -9.53 -8.10 7.10
CA LEU A 698 -10.44 -7.05 7.56
C LEU A 698 -10.25 -6.76 9.05
N ALA A 699 -10.42 -5.50 9.46
CA ALA A 699 -10.09 -5.04 10.81
C ALA A 699 -10.71 -5.89 11.93
N TYR A 700 -11.99 -6.28 11.83
CA TYR A 700 -12.63 -7.14 12.82
C TYR A 700 -12.03 -8.57 12.86
N LEU A 701 -11.50 -9.06 11.73
CA LEU A 701 -10.81 -10.35 11.67
C LEU A 701 -9.43 -10.28 12.32
N ARG A 702 -8.72 -9.17 12.18
CA ARG A 702 -7.44 -8.94 12.90
C ARG A 702 -7.63 -9.01 14.42
N VAL A 703 -8.86 -8.78 14.93
CA VAL A 703 -9.22 -8.96 16.34
C VAL A 703 -9.81 -10.35 16.59
N ASN A 704 -10.97 -10.63 16.04
CA ASN A 704 -11.75 -11.83 16.42
C ASN A 704 -11.03 -13.13 16.06
N ALA A 705 -10.48 -13.21 14.83
CA ALA A 705 -9.77 -14.41 14.40
C ALA A 705 -8.47 -14.64 15.18
N MET A 706 -7.82 -13.57 15.68
CA MET A 706 -6.56 -13.69 16.43
C MET A 706 -6.80 -14.02 17.90
N VAL A 707 -7.64 -13.29 18.62
CA VAL A 707 -7.82 -13.50 20.06
C VAL A 707 -8.37 -14.87 20.42
N GLN A 708 -9.23 -15.46 19.57
CA GLN A 708 -9.82 -16.79 19.81
C GLN A 708 -8.81 -17.97 19.70
N GLN A 709 -7.57 -17.70 19.31
CA GLN A 709 -6.53 -18.73 19.28
C GLN A 709 -5.87 -18.98 20.65
N PHE A 710 -6.06 -18.10 21.65
CA PHE A 710 -5.28 -18.06 22.89
C PHE A 710 -6.08 -18.33 24.16
N ASP A 711 -5.57 -19.20 25.02
CA ASP A 711 -6.24 -19.59 26.29
C ASP A 711 -6.46 -18.39 27.22
N GLU A 712 -5.59 -17.37 27.22
CA GLU A 712 -5.71 -16.14 28.00
C GLU A 712 -7.01 -15.39 27.71
N PHE A 713 -7.46 -15.38 26.44
CA PHE A 713 -8.73 -14.81 26.04
C PHE A 713 -9.91 -15.60 26.60
N TYR A 714 -9.86 -16.93 26.51
CA TYR A 714 -10.90 -17.83 27.07
C TYR A 714 -11.00 -17.69 28.57
N ASP A 715 -9.87 -17.63 29.26
CA ASP A 715 -9.82 -17.49 30.73
C ASP A 715 -10.37 -16.13 31.18
N THR A 716 -10.07 -15.06 30.43
CA THR A 716 -10.50 -13.69 30.74
C THR A 716 -12.02 -13.53 30.61
N TYR A 717 -12.61 -14.03 29.53
CA TYR A 717 -14.04 -13.83 29.24
C TYR A 717 -14.91 -15.06 29.54
N GLY A 718 -14.31 -16.17 29.91
CA GLY A 718 -15.04 -17.41 30.26
C GLY A 718 -15.70 -18.08 29.05
N ILE A 719 -15.09 -17.96 27.87
CA ILE A 719 -15.58 -18.51 26.59
C ILE A 719 -15.79 -20.01 26.67
N ARG A 720 -16.91 -20.49 26.14
CA ARG A 720 -17.30 -21.90 26.19
C ARG A 720 -17.88 -22.36 24.86
N LYS A 721 -17.90 -23.66 24.65
CA LYS A 721 -18.57 -24.26 23.50
C LYS A 721 -20.01 -23.78 23.37
N GLY A 722 -20.33 -23.19 22.23
CA GLY A 722 -21.63 -22.60 21.91
C GLY A 722 -21.65 -21.08 21.97
N ASP A 723 -20.57 -20.44 22.45
CA ASP A 723 -20.33 -19.00 22.27
C ASP A 723 -19.74 -18.75 20.88
N GLY A 724 -20.03 -17.59 20.26
CA GLY A 724 -19.55 -17.23 18.90
C GLY A 724 -18.04 -17.20 18.78
N MET A 725 -17.33 -16.74 19.83
CA MET A 725 -15.86 -16.70 19.85
C MET A 725 -15.22 -18.04 20.22
N TYR A 726 -15.99 -19.14 20.34
CA TYR A 726 -15.43 -20.43 20.71
C TYR A 726 -14.83 -21.16 19.51
N LEU A 727 -13.54 -21.44 19.58
CA LEU A 727 -12.82 -22.34 18.68
C LEU A 727 -12.30 -23.56 19.47
N ALA A 728 -12.54 -24.77 18.98
CA ALA A 728 -12.07 -25.97 19.66
C ALA A 728 -10.53 -26.00 19.69
N PRO A 729 -9.88 -26.50 20.76
CA PRO A 729 -8.43 -26.46 20.90
C PRO A 729 -7.65 -27.10 19.76
N ASP A 730 -8.22 -28.11 19.09
CA ASP A 730 -7.64 -28.80 17.94
C ASP A 730 -7.86 -28.07 16.60
N GLN A 731 -8.69 -27.03 16.60
CA GLN A 731 -8.94 -26.13 15.46
C GLN A 731 -8.12 -24.84 15.56
N ARG A 732 -7.52 -24.55 16.72
CA ARG A 732 -6.74 -23.33 16.92
C ARG A 732 -5.45 -23.36 16.12
N LEU A 733 -5.09 -22.19 15.61
CA LEU A 733 -3.92 -21.99 14.77
C LEU A 733 -2.65 -21.89 15.62
N GLU A 734 -1.59 -22.51 15.14
CA GLU A 734 -0.25 -22.37 15.68
C GLU A 734 0.72 -22.43 14.50
N VAL A 735 1.33 -21.29 14.16
CA VAL A 735 2.31 -21.22 13.07
C VAL A 735 3.74 -21.26 13.64
N TRP A 736 4.01 -20.46 14.65
CA TRP A 736 5.27 -20.40 15.40
C TRP A 736 5.08 -20.77 16.85
#